data_5dc2c95e387b7ae0f43ae028349b7f91
#
_entry.id   5dc2c95e387b7ae0f43ae028349b7f91
#
_cell.length_a   1.000
_cell.length_b   1.000
_cell.length_c   1.000
_cell.angle_alpha   90.00
_cell.angle_beta   90.00
_cell.angle_gamma   90.00
#
_symmetry.space_group_name_H-M   'P 1'
#
loop_
_entity.id
_entity.type
_entity.pdbx_description
1 polymer ?
#
loop_
_entity_poly.entity_id
_entity_poly.type
_entity_poly.pdbx_seq_one_letter_code
_entity_poly.pdbx_strand_id
1 'polypeptide(L)'
;MTQSTSAPSFRDWLSQRTNSELAELLGNRPDALVPLPPSFASLATRLSLRSSLARALADCNAQQLAVLEEIARRGGELEEVADPNPQVTRELKARGLVFGEVMIPRELMPALPTRWSLLDQLTVDPQAIADLPADEAHIVRTLDTSGGLGTSRDADPAADPVRPIPRLIAKGLLQRVNSSTVRLPQAIHRALHGLYPEAIPLQPTGRMGDAPMEGSAEADQAGAAAGLQVVRGISRVLEEIGPRPIELLKDKTVGVRPLQALAKRLDLRPEEARRLIELALAARLLSRGEPHGYEGNFLALTEEGARWADLSLADQWRRILEAWIYSPWNPQAPGRTLSPEARSTSVPHLRERILQIFLHARVPLDSAQFHEELRFAAPLVSSHTAVATIEALVHEAEWIGAVAKGQATRVLIEGPAAAAALAPEPVDHFLIQADMTVLVPGPLVPSAHRTLVTMADLESPGLASVYRLSEESIRRAMDSGLSAPEILAFLKERGDVPQSVAYLVEDSAKRHGTLRSGVALSYLRSEDPALLELAVRSLSELRRLAPTVAVSDLHVGELLEKLRAHGLSPAAEDATGATLNATAQPALVPTPAPKKPRPQPADPQRAIAALRAGANESSPTQPEAAELDILQAAARGRRTVLITYADKAGNPRRREITPLSVAGGQVDGTSADGATIRFPLHRITSVKLI
;
A
#
# COMPACT_ATOMS: atom_id res chain seq x y z
N MET A 1 15.80 54.59 26.34
CA MET A 1 15.11 54.22 25.09
C MET A 1 15.60 52.83 24.69
N THR A 2 14.96 51.79 25.24
CA THR A 2 15.16 50.39 24.88
C THR A 2 14.44 50.17 23.55
N GLN A 3 15.19 49.95 22.47
CA GLN A 3 14.61 49.46 21.22
C GLN A 3 13.97 48.09 21.52
N SER A 4 12.66 48.05 21.48
CA SER A 4 11.90 46.83 21.40
C SER A 4 12.27 46.16 20.03
N THR A 5 13.24 45.29 20.03
CA THR A 5 13.51 44.41 18.87
C THR A 5 12.29 43.46 18.77
N SER A 6 11.38 43.80 17.86
CA SER A 6 10.31 42.90 17.45
C SER A 6 10.92 41.56 17.09
N ALA A 7 10.42 40.48 17.67
CA ALA A 7 10.86 39.12 17.32
C ALA A 7 10.82 38.89 15.80
N PRO A 8 11.84 38.24 15.20
CA PRO A 8 11.94 38.06 13.76
C PRO A 8 10.73 37.28 13.24
N SER A 9 10.18 37.67 12.10
CA SER A 9 9.15 36.87 11.45
C SER A 9 9.74 35.54 10.97
N PHE A 10 8.91 34.50 10.85
CA PHE A 10 9.36 33.17 10.36
C PHE A 10 10.02 33.28 8.96
N ARG A 11 9.49 34.14 8.06
CA ARG A 11 10.09 34.46 6.78
C ARG A 11 11.49 35.06 6.92
N ASP A 12 11.65 36.07 7.79
CA ASP A 12 12.94 36.77 7.95
C ASP A 12 13.98 35.83 8.55
N TRP A 13 13.57 34.98 9.51
CA TRP A 13 14.41 33.93 10.06
C TRP A 13 14.89 32.96 8.97
N LEU A 14 14.00 32.48 8.09
CA LEU A 14 14.38 31.60 6.96
C LEU A 14 15.37 32.27 6.01
N SER A 15 15.20 33.56 5.69
CA SER A 15 16.07 34.30 4.78
C SER A 15 17.50 34.47 5.31
N GLN A 16 17.66 34.48 6.64
CA GLN A 16 18.93 34.60 7.34
C GLN A 16 19.69 33.28 7.50
N ARG A 17 19.05 32.12 7.23
CA ARG A 17 19.71 30.81 7.34
C ARG A 17 20.83 30.68 6.30
N THR A 18 21.89 29.98 6.66
CA THR A 18 22.95 29.58 5.72
C THR A 18 22.40 28.58 4.69
N ASN A 19 23.11 28.40 3.59
CA ASN A 19 22.70 27.42 2.58
C ASN A 19 22.75 25.99 3.14
N SER A 20 23.64 25.68 4.07
CA SER A 20 23.70 24.38 4.73
C SER A 20 22.48 24.12 5.60
N GLU A 21 22.11 25.11 6.45
CA GLU A 21 20.89 25.00 7.30
C GLU A 21 19.60 24.92 6.46
N LEU A 22 19.53 25.66 5.35
CA LEU A 22 18.40 25.54 4.41
C LEU A 22 18.36 24.18 3.72
N ALA A 23 19.51 23.62 3.35
CA ALA A 23 19.58 22.30 2.74
C ALA A 23 19.10 21.22 3.70
N GLU A 24 19.50 21.30 4.97
CA GLU A 24 19.03 20.40 6.04
C GLU A 24 17.53 20.55 6.26
N LEU A 25 17.02 21.78 6.38
CA LEU A 25 15.59 22.04 6.56
C LEU A 25 14.76 21.50 5.38
N LEU A 26 15.18 21.79 4.15
CA LEU A 26 14.48 21.34 2.94
C LEU A 26 14.58 19.83 2.74
N GLY A 27 15.67 19.20 3.18
CA GLY A 27 15.81 17.75 3.24
C GLY A 27 14.80 17.12 4.19
N ASN A 28 14.57 17.72 5.37
CA ASN A 28 13.56 17.32 6.34
C ASN A 28 12.12 17.67 5.92
N ARG A 29 11.94 18.61 4.96
CA ARG A 29 10.62 19.10 4.51
C ARG A 29 10.48 19.06 2.99
N PRO A 30 10.61 17.88 2.36
CA PRO A 30 10.56 17.73 0.90
C PRO A 30 9.20 18.12 0.31
N ASP A 31 8.14 18.10 1.12
CA ASP A 31 6.82 18.56 0.72
C ASP A 31 6.75 20.06 0.35
N ALA A 32 7.61 20.89 0.93
CA ALA A 32 7.70 22.30 0.61
C ALA A 32 8.35 22.58 -0.75
N LEU A 33 9.02 21.56 -1.35
CA LEU A 33 9.71 21.65 -2.64
C LEU A 33 8.82 21.30 -3.85
N VAL A 34 7.56 20.97 -3.65
CA VAL A 34 6.62 20.59 -4.72
C VAL A 34 5.44 21.55 -4.76
N PRO A 35 5.37 22.40 -5.80
CA PRO A 35 6.36 22.80 -6.79
C PRO A 35 7.51 23.62 -6.18
N LEU A 36 8.55 23.95 -6.95
CA LEU A 36 9.68 24.74 -6.45
C LEU A 36 9.20 26.10 -5.87
N PRO A 37 9.59 26.49 -4.63
CA PRO A 37 9.17 27.75 -4.03
C PRO A 37 9.90 28.94 -4.71
N PRO A 38 9.17 29.97 -5.18
CA PRO A 38 9.78 31.09 -5.89
C PRO A 38 10.44 32.14 -4.96
N SER A 39 10.09 32.14 -3.68
CA SER A 39 10.58 33.13 -2.70
C SER A 39 10.57 32.57 -1.28
N PHE A 40 11.28 33.21 -0.34
CA PHE A 40 11.24 32.87 1.09
C PHE A 40 9.84 33.04 1.70
N ALA A 41 9.05 33.99 1.22
CA ALA A 41 7.67 34.16 1.64
C ALA A 41 6.80 32.95 1.23
N SER A 42 6.94 32.50 -0.03
CA SER A 42 6.25 31.29 -0.50
C SER A 42 6.71 30.05 0.29
N LEU A 43 8.00 29.94 0.60
CA LEU A 43 8.52 28.84 1.41
C LEU A 43 7.94 28.87 2.83
N ALA A 44 7.95 30.02 3.50
CA ALA A 44 7.38 30.19 4.82
C ALA A 44 5.88 29.79 4.86
N THR A 45 5.11 30.30 3.88
CA THR A 45 3.68 29.95 3.77
C THR A 45 3.48 28.43 3.61
N ARG A 46 4.28 27.78 2.76
CA ARG A 46 4.14 26.32 2.55
C ARG A 46 4.50 25.52 3.78
N LEU A 47 5.59 25.86 4.46
CA LEU A 47 6.01 25.24 5.71
C LEU A 47 4.96 25.40 6.83
N SER A 48 4.18 26.48 6.78
CA SER A 48 3.10 26.79 7.74
C SER A 48 1.74 26.20 7.33
N LEU A 49 1.59 25.58 6.15
CA LEU A 49 0.34 24.91 5.79
C LEU A 49 0.02 23.79 6.77
N ARG A 50 -1.25 23.69 7.19
CA ARG A 50 -1.70 22.64 8.13
C ARG A 50 -1.31 21.22 7.70
N SER A 51 -1.42 20.92 6.41
CA SER A 51 -1.03 19.60 5.86
C SER A 51 0.48 19.36 5.92
N SER A 52 1.30 20.41 5.75
CA SER A 52 2.75 20.36 5.83
C SER A 52 3.21 20.21 7.28
N LEU A 53 2.61 20.99 8.20
CA LEU A 53 2.86 20.87 9.64
C LEU A 53 2.46 19.51 10.18
N ALA A 54 1.30 18.98 9.78
CA ALA A 54 0.86 17.66 10.21
C ALA A 54 1.84 16.54 9.80
N ARG A 55 2.44 16.63 8.59
CA ARG A 55 3.51 15.70 8.19
C ARG A 55 4.75 15.85 9.03
N ALA A 56 5.22 17.09 9.21
CA ALA A 56 6.40 17.35 10.01
C ALA A 56 6.25 16.87 11.46
N LEU A 57 5.06 17.05 12.05
CA LEU A 57 4.74 16.53 13.38
C LEU A 57 4.68 15.00 13.40
N ALA A 58 4.16 14.37 12.35
CA ALA A 58 4.13 12.91 12.25
C ALA A 58 5.54 12.29 12.17
N ASP A 59 6.54 13.07 11.73
CA ASP A 59 7.95 12.68 11.67
C ASP A 59 8.74 13.00 12.94
N CYS A 60 8.11 13.64 13.94
CA CYS A 60 8.73 13.91 15.24
C CYS A 60 8.62 12.72 16.19
N ASN A 61 9.69 12.47 16.94
CA ASN A 61 9.66 11.54 18.06
C ASN A 61 8.99 12.15 19.30
N ALA A 62 8.78 11.33 20.32
CA ALA A 62 8.10 11.74 21.55
C ALA A 62 8.79 12.89 22.30
N GLN A 63 10.12 12.90 22.33
CA GLN A 63 10.90 13.95 22.98
C GLN A 63 10.75 15.28 22.24
N GLN A 64 10.80 15.27 20.91
CA GLN A 64 10.61 16.45 20.06
C GLN A 64 9.20 17.05 20.24
N LEU A 65 8.18 16.20 20.24
CA LEU A 65 6.81 16.66 20.45
C LEU A 65 6.57 17.19 21.88
N ALA A 66 7.17 16.56 22.90
CA ALA A 66 7.10 17.06 24.28
C ALA A 66 7.74 18.45 24.43
N VAL A 67 8.88 18.68 23.75
CA VAL A 67 9.52 20.01 23.71
C VAL A 67 8.63 21.04 23.00
N LEU A 68 8.00 20.68 21.88
CA LEU A 68 7.04 21.56 21.20
C LEU A 68 5.83 21.89 22.08
N GLU A 69 5.30 20.90 22.79
CA GLU A 69 4.19 21.10 23.73
C GLU A 69 4.59 22.04 24.86
N GLU A 70 5.80 21.91 25.39
CA GLU A 70 6.30 22.78 26.46
C GLU A 70 6.54 24.22 25.96
N ILE A 71 7.08 24.40 24.76
CA ILE A 71 7.23 25.73 24.14
C ILE A 71 5.86 26.38 23.92
N ALA A 72 4.89 25.63 23.40
CA ALA A 72 3.53 26.11 23.20
C ALA A 72 2.85 26.49 24.51
N ARG A 73 3.04 25.71 25.59
CA ARG A 73 2.48 25.97 26.91
C ARG A 73 3.04 27.24 27.53
N ARG A 74 4.28 27.61 27.18
CA ARG A 74 4.92 28.85 27.66
C ARG A 74 4.59 30.06 26.79
N GLY A 75 3.77 29.94 25.75
CA GLY A 75 3.37 31.03 24.86
C GLY A 75 4.38 31.31 23.73
N GLY A 76 5.17 30.32 23.33
CA GLY A 76 6.19 30.44 22.29
C GLY A 76 5.67 30.79 20.91
N GLU A 77 4.36 30.83 20.68
CA GLU A 77 3.72 31.33 19.48
C GLU A 77 3.56 32.86 19.45
N LEU A 78 3.75 33.52 20.58
CA LEU A 78 3.60 34.96 20.75
C LEU A 78 4.94 35.66 20.95
N GLU A 79 5.82 35.07 21.77
CA GLU A 79 7.10 35.63 22.18
C GLU A 79 8.16 34.55 22.36
N GLU A 80 9.44 34.95 22.40
CA GLU A 80 10.54 34.05 22.69
C GLU A 80 10.47 33.52 24.11
N VAL A 81 10.63 32.19 24.25
CA VAL A 81 10.57 31.53 25.58
C VAL A 81 11.92 30.88 25.92
N ALA A 82 12.13 30.57 27.20
CA ALA A 82 13.32 29.87 27.64
C ALA A 82 13.37 28.47 27.01
N ASP A 83 14.54 28.10 26.46
CA ASP A 83 14.75 26.82 25.78
C ASP A 83 14.63 25.64 26.75
N PRO A 84 13.64 24.76 26.57
CA PRO A 84 13.47 23.60 27.45
C PRO A 84 14.51 22.49 27.19
N ASN A 85 15.08 22.41 25.99
CA ASN A 85 16.09 21.42 25.60
C ASN A 85 16.85 21.85 24.34
N PRO A 86 18.06 22.45 24.49
CA PRO A 86 18.82 23.01 23.37
C PRO A 86 19.16 22.04 22.24
N GLN A 87 19.38 20.75 22.55
CA GLN A 87 19.67 19.74 21.54
C GLN A 87 18.43 19.49 20.67
N VAL A 88 17.30 19.19 21.30
CA VAL A 88 16.05 18.91 20.61
C VAL A 88 15.52 20.14 19.87
N THR A 89 15.68 21.33 20.45
CA THR A 89 15.31 22.61 19.81
C THR A 89 16.08 22.81 18.52
N ARG A 90 17.36 22.44 18.45
CA ARG A 90 18.16 22.50 17.21
C ARG A 90 17.59 21.58 16.13
N GLU A 91 17.22 20.34 16.48
CA GLU A 91 16.59 19.39 15.58
C GLU A 91 15.23 19.89 15.05
N LEU A 92 14.44 20.54 15.93
CA LEU A 92 13.17 21.16 15.56
C LEU A 92 13.35 22.38 14.65
N LYS A 93 14.42 23.16 14.85
CA LYS A 93 14.82 24.26 13.92
C LYS A 93 15.19 23.71 12.55
N ALA A 94 15.90 22.59 12.48
CA ALA A 94 16.22 21.90 11.23
C ALA A 94 14.98 21.35 10.49
N ARG A 95 13.83 21.26 11.19
CA ARG A 95 12.51 20.90 10.60
C ARG A 95 11.62 22.12 10.34
N GLY A 96 12.05 23.34 10.70
CA GLY A 96 11.25 24.56 10.61
C GLY A 96 10.01 24.55 11.53
N LEU A 97 10.04 23.78 12.62
CA LEU A 97 8.98 23.74 13.65
C LEU A 97 9.26 24.70 14.80
N VAL A 98 10.52 25.08 14.98
CA VAL A 98 10.98 26.13 15.88
C VAL A 98 11.80 27.14 15.07
N PHE A 99 11.72 28.44 15.43
CA PHE A 99 12.47 29.51 14.78
C PHE A 99 12.86 30.60 15.81
N GLY A 100 13.62 31.62 15.38
CA GLY A 100 14.15 32.62 16.31
C GLY A 100 15.08 32.00 17.34
N GLU A 101 15.12 32.53 18.56
CA GLU A 101 15.77 31.85 19.68
C GLU A 101 14.96 30.59 20.03
N VAL A 102 13.72 30.74 20.52
CA VAL A 102 12.78 29.65 20.80
C VAL A 102 11.34 30.14 20.59
N MET A 103 10.87 30.08 19.36
CA MET A 103 9.50 30.38 18.96
C MET A 103 8.93 29.29 18.08
N ILE A 104 7.62 29.16 18.04
CA ILE A 104 6.90 28.28 17.12
C ILE A 104 6.00 29.06 16.17
N PRO A 105 5.82 28.64 14.91
CA PRO A 105 4.83 29.25 14.01
C PRO A 105 3.42 29.20 14.62
N ARG A 106 2.66 30.30 14.56
CA ARG A 106 1.28 30.35 15.10
C ARG A 106 0.38 29.29 14.53
N GLU A 107 0.58 28.94 13.26
CA GLU A 107 -0.16 27.90 12.54
C GLU A 107 0.10 26.49 13.09
N LEU A 108 1.16 26.33 13.88
CA LEU A 108 1.46 25.06 14.56
C LEU A 108 0.46 24.77 15.69
N MET A 109 -0.04 25.80 16.41
CA MET A 109 -0.95 25.62 17.54
C MET A 109 -2.19 24.78 17.21
N PRO A 110 -2.97 25.05 16.13
CA PRO A 110 -4.11 24.21 15.77
C PRO A 110 -3.71 22.85 15.16
N ALA A 111 -2.43 22.65 14.80
CA ALA A 111 -1.91 21.38 14.30
C ALA A 111 -1.39 20.48 15.42
N LEU A 112 -1.03 21.05 16.57
CA LEU A 112 -0.69 20.28 17.77
C LEU A 112 -1.94 19.52 18.25
N PRO A 113 -1.80 18.29 18.72
CA PRO A 113 -2.92 17.50 19.19
C PRO A 113 -3.55 18.16 20.44
N THR A 114 -4.72 18.78 20.29
CA THR A 114 -5.41 19.51 21.39
C THR A 114 -5.90 18.59 22.49
N ARG A 115 -6.10 17.30 22.19
CA ARG A 115 -6.59 16.28 23.12
C ARG A 115 -5.49 15.39 23.69
N TRP A 116 -4.25 15.71 23.42
CA TRP A 116 -3.13 14.82 23.65
C TRP A 116 -1.99 15.56 24.35
N SER A 117 -1.57 15.05 25.46
CA SER A 117 -0.40 15.56 26.17
C SER A 117 0.59 14.43 26.35
N LEU A 118 1.80 14.59 25.83
CA LEU A 118 2.91 13.67 26.08
C LEU A 118 3.42 13.77 27.52
N LEU A 119 3.15 14.90 28.15
CA LEU A 119 3.53 15.13 29.53
C LEU A 119 2.55 14.47 30.51
N ASP A 120 1.41 13.98 30.03
CA ASP A 120 0.46 13.17 30.82
C ASP A 120 0.90 11.70 30.79
N GLN A 121 1.58 11.26 31.83
CA GLN A 121 2.11 9.91 32.00
C GLN A 121 1.10 8.93 32.64
N LEU A 122 -0.18 9.26 32.67
CA LEU A 122 -1.22 8.41 33.21
C LEU A 122 -1.33 7.10 32.40
N THR A 123 -1.36 5.98 33.12
CA THR A 123 -1.62 4.64 32.57
C THR A 123 -2.95 4.15 33.12
N VAL A 124 -3.77 3.52 32.28
CA VAL A 124 -5.08 2.98 32.67
C VAL A 124 -5.21 1.55 32.17
N ASP A 125 -5.68 0.68 33.07
CA ASP A 125 -6.04 -0.68 32.68
C ASP A 125 -7.30 -0.64 31.77
N PRO A 126 -7.24 -1.14 30.53
CA PRO A 126 -8.40 -1.21 29.64
C PRO A 126 -9.58 -1.97 30.25
N GLN A 127 -9.33 -2.98 31.09
CA GLN A 127 -10.35 -3.77 31.75
C GLN A 127 -11.15 -2.91 32.74
N ALA A 128 -10.50 -1.99 33.45
CA ALA A 128 -11.18 -1.06 34.37
C ALA A 128 -12.19 -0.15 33.64
N ILE A 129 -12.02 0.08 32.34
CA ILE A 129 -12.98 0.83 31.53
C ILE A 129 -14.11 -0.08 31.04
N ALA A 130 -13.80 -1.32 30.68
CA ALA A 130 -14.78 -2.31 30.22
C ALA A 130 -15.78 -2.66 31.32
N ASP A 131 -15.33 -2.70 32.58
CA ASP A 131 -16.11 -3.07 33.76
C ASP A 131 -16.89 -1.90 34.37
N LEU A 132 -16.94 -0.72 33.70
CA LEU A 132 -17.68 0.44 34.21
C LEU A 132 -19.19 0.19 34.22
N PRO A 133 -19.90 0.66 35.30
CA PRO A 133 -21.34 0.76 35.28
C PRO A 133 -21.87 1.55 34.08
N ALA A 134 -23.09 1.23 33.63
CA ALA A 134 -23.64 1.79 32.38
C ALA A 134 -23.71 3.33 32.37
N ASP A 135 -24.02 3.95 33.51
CA ASP A 135 -24.07 5.40 33.68
C ASP A 135 -22.68 6.04 33.55
N GLU A 136 -21.67 5.46 34.17
CA GLU A 136 -20.27 5.91 34.08
C GLU A 136 -19.70 5.70 32.66
N ALA A 137 -19.94 4.52 32.08
CA ALA A 137 -19.51 4.20 30.72
C ALA A 137 -20.12 5.16 29.68
N HIS A 138 -21.38 5.56 29.85
CA HIS A 138 -22.04 6.53 28.98
C HIS A 138 -21.37 7.90 29.04
N ILE A 139 -21.04 8.41 30.26
CA ILE A 139 -20.34 9.69 30.42
C ILE A 139 -18.97 9.65 29.76
N VAL A 140 -18.20 8.60 29.99
CA VAL A 140 -16.87 8.44 29.41
C VAL A 140 -16.92 8.46 27.87
N ARG A 141 -17.84 7.70 27.25
CA ARG A 141 -18.03 7.68 25.78
C ARG A 141 -18.53 9.02 25.25
N THR A 142 -19.44 9.70 25.96
CA THR A 142 -19.94 11.03 25.57
C THR A 142 -18.81 12.05 25.56
N LEU A 143 -17.96 12.07 26.59
CA LEU A 143 -16.81 12.94 26.66
C LEU A 143 -15.80 12.62 25.55
N ASP A 144 -15.56 11.34 25.27
CA ASP A 144 -14.66 10.90 24.22
C ASP A 144 -15.09 11.44 22.86
N THR A 145 -16.37 11.26 22.50
CA THR A 145 -16.93 11.76 21.24
C THR A 145 -17.03 13.28 21.16
N SER A 146 -17.18 13.96 22.30
CA SER A 146 -17.35 15.43 22.39
C SER A 146 -16.04 16.19 22.51
N GLY A 147 -14.88 15.51 22.47
CA GLY A 147 -13.60 16.19 22.52
C GLY A 147 -12.87 16.13 23.84
N GLY A 148 -13.31 15.29 24.75
CA GLY A 148 -12.62 15.05 26.02
C GLY A 148 -12.83 16.13 27.08
N LEU A 149 -13.60 17.17 26.80
CA LEU A 149 -13.98 18.22 27.80
C LEU A 149 -15.48 18.24 27.96
N GLY A 150 -15.94 18.35 29.21
CA GLY A 150 -17.33 18.45 29.53
C GLY A 150 -17.59 19.41 30.69
N THR A 151 -18.74 20.07 30.64
CA THR A 151 -19.19 20.95 31.76
C THR A 151 -20.28 20.25 32.56
N SER A 152 -20.14 20.26 33.89
CA SER A 152 -21.12 19.69 34.79
C SER A 152 -21.01 20.36 36.18
N ARG A 153 -22.16 20.54 36.87
CA ARG A 153 -22.19 20.95 38.25
C ARG A 153 -21.58 19.91 39.18
N ASP A 154 -21.55 18.65 38.79
CA ASP A 154 -20.95 17.56 39.55
C ASP A 154 -19.42 17.55 39.50
N ALA A 155 -18.80 18.47 38.74
CA ALA A 155 -17.37 18.72 38.82
C ALA A 155 -16.94 19.48 40.10
N ASP A 156 -17.89 20.09 40.81
CA ASP A 156 -17.62 20.81 42.07
C ASP A 156 -17.04 19.85 43.11
N PRO A 157 -15.99 20.24 43.86
CA PRO A 157 -15.49 19.47 45.00
C PRO A 157 -16.51 19.11 46.06
N ALA A 158 -17.55 19.94 46.23
CA ALA A 158 -18.62 19.71 47.16
C ALA A 158 -19.79 18.86 46.62
N ALA A 159 -19.69 18.38 45.36
CA ALA A 159 -20.72 17.53 44.77
C ALA A 159 -20.85 16.19 45.50
N ASP A 160 -22.07 15.64 45.51
CA ASP A 160 -22.37 14.35 46.12
C ASP A 160 -21.47 13.23 45.54
N PRO A 161 -20.62 12.59 46.37
CA PRO A 161 -19.67 11.58 45.95
C PRO A 161 -20.33 10.31 45.35
N VAL A 162 -21.63 10.09 45.54
CA VAL A 162 -22.38 8.96 44.98
C VAL A 162 -22.70 9.18 43.51
N ARG A 163 -22.60 10.40 42.98
CA ARG A 163 -22.86 10.70 41.59
C ARG A 163 -21.78 10.16 40.64
N PRO A 164 -22.11 9.88 39.38
CA PRO A 164 -21.16 9.26 38.44
C PRO A 164 -19.86 10.06 38.21
N ILE A 165 -19.94 11.40 38.05
CA ILE A 165 -18.76 12.25 37.79
C ILE A 165 -17.80 12.27 38.98
N PRO A 166 -18.22 12.52 40.23
CA PRO A 166 -17.37 12.39 41.40
C PRO A 166 -16.74 10.98 41.53
N ARG A 167 -17.50 9.91 41.27
CA ARG A 167 -16.97 8.53 41.30
C ARG A 167 -15.88 8.33 40.25
N LEU A 168 -16.09 8.79 38.99
CA LEU A 168 -15.10 8.73 37.94
C LEU A 168 -13.84 9.53 38.28
N ILE A 169 -13.98 10.69 38.92
CA ILE A 169 -12.85 11.49 39.41
C ILE A 169 -12.09 10.73 40.50
N ALA A 170 -12.81 10.13 41.46
CA ALA A 170 -12.21 9.33 42.53
C ALA A 170 -11.47 8.10 42.00
N LYS A 171 -11.95 7.48 40.91
CA LYS A 171 -11.28 6.38 40.21
C LYS A 171 -10.12 6.83 39.32
N GLY A 172 -9.84 8.15 39.21
CA GLY A 172 -8.83 8.68 38.30
C GLY A 172 -9.21 8.62 36.82
N LEU A 173 -10.45 8.27 36.48
CA LEU A 173 -10.94 8.15 35.11
C LEU A 173 -11.43 9.48 34.51
N LEU A 174 -11.60 10.51 35.36
CA LEU A 174 -11.80 11.90 34.96
C LEU A 174 -10.90 12.82 35.75
N GLN A 175 -10.42 13.88 35.14
CA GLN A 175 -9.66 14.95 35.78
C GLN A 175 -10.56 16.18 35.97
N ARG A 176 -10.54 16.77 37.15
CA ARG A 176 -11.19 18.06 37.39
C ARG A 176 -10.30 19.19 36.88
N VAL A 177 -10.84 19.99 35.94
CA VAL A 177 -10.16 21.19 35.45
C VAL A 177 -10.48 22.41 36.32
N ASN A 178 -11.77 22.56 36.69
CA ASN A 178 -12.27 23.57 37.64
C ASN A 178 -13.58 23.08 38.25
N SER A 179 -14.29 23.94 39.01
CA SER A 179 -15.54 23.61 39.73
C SER A 179 -16.71 23.24 38.79
N SER A 180 -16.60 23.45 37.48
CA SER A 180 -17.66 23.14 36.50
C SER A 180 -17.20 22.35 35.31
N THR A 181 -15.91 22.06 35.18
CA THR A 181 -15.33 21.43 33.99
C THR A 181 -14.51 20.19 34.34
N VAL A 182 -14.76 19.11 33.63
CA VAL A 182 -13.99 17.87 33.70
C VAL A 182 -13.31 17.57 32.35
N ARG A 183 -12.19 16.89 32.43
CA ARG A 183 -11.43 16.43 31.29
C ARG A 183 -11.32 14.90 31.30
N LEU A 184 -11.51 14.28 30.15
CA LEU A 184 -11.19 12.87 29.94
C LEU A 184 -9.67 12.74 29.74
N PRO A 185 -8.95 12.00 30.58
CA PRO A 185 -7.53 11.74 30.40
C PRO A 185 -7.26 11.01 29.05
N GLN A 186 -6.14 11.32 28.42
CA GLN A 186 -5.77 10.71 27.13
C GLN A 186 -5.61 9.18 27.20
N ALA A 187 -5.19 8.67 28.37
CA ALA A 187 -5.10 7.22 28.59
C ALA A 187 -6.43 6.51 28.42
N ILE A 188 -7.55 7.15 28.84
CA ILE A 188 -8.90 6.58 28.67
C ILE A 188 -9.28 6.55 27.20
N HIS A 189 -9.03 7.63 26.46
CA HIS A 189 -9.26 7.68 25.02
C HIS A 189 -8.49 6.55 24.30
N ARG A 190 -7.19 6.39 24.62
CA ARG A 190 -6.37 5.30 24.04
C ARG A 190 -6.97 3.93 24.28
N ALA A 191 -7.38 3.64 25.52
CA ALA A 191 -7.98 2.37 25.90
C ALA A 191 -9.33 2.11 25.18
N LEU A 192 -10.18 3.13 25.04
CA LEU A 192 -11.47 3.01 24.33
C LEU A 192 -11.33 2.68 22.84
N HIS A 193 -10.23 3.13 22.23
CA HIS A 193 -9.97 2.95 20.79
C HIS A 193 -8.98 1.82 20.47
N GLY A 194 -8.64 0.98 21.44
CA GLY A 194 -7.69 -0.13 21.26
C GLY A 194 -6.29 0.36 20.88
N LEU A 195 -5.93 1.57 21.35
CA LEU A 195 -4.60 2.13 21.23
C LEU A 195 -3.74 1.66 22.40
N TYR A 196 -2.44 1.96 22.34
CA TYR A 196 -1.53 1.60 23.42
C TYR A 196 -1.98 2.18 24.77
N PRO A 197 -2.20 1.33 25.79
CA PRO A 197 -2.64 1.78 27.10
C PRO A 197 -1.50 2.43 27.91
N GLU A 198 -0.24 2.05 27.62
CA GLU A 198 0.93 2.53 28.34
C GLU A 198 1.28 3.97 27.95
N ALA A 199 1.95 4.66 28.86
CA ALA A 199 2.50 5.98 28.59
C ALA A 199 3.54 5.94 27.46
N ILE A 200 3.63 7.04 26.72
CA ILE A 200 4.61 7.19 25.64
C ILE A 200 5.98 7.48 26.28
N PRO A 201 7.03 6.70 26.00
CA PRO A 201 8.36 6.99 26.51
C PRO A 201 8.88 8.32 25.93
N LEU A 202 9.47 9.18 26.79
CA LEU A 202 10.01 10.47 26.39
C LEU A 202 11.53 10.45 26.16
N GLN A 203 12.17 9.35 26.46
CA GLN A 203 13.62 9.17 26.28
C GLN A 203 13.90 8.03 25.33
N PRO A 204 14.96 8.15 24.51
CA PRO A 204 15.37 7.06 23.63
C PRO A 204 15.87 5.87 24.45
N THR A 205 15.55 4.67 24.01
CA THR A 205 15.94 3.41 24.69
C THR A 205 17.40 3.02 24.45
N GLY A 206 18.07 3.62 23.47
CA GLY A 206 19.42 3.24 23.02
C GLY A 206 19.46 2.07 22.04
N ARG A 207 18.31 1.44 21.74
CA ARG A 207 18.24 0.34 20.75
C ARG A 207 18.24 0.82 19.29
N MET A 208 18.02 2.11 19.05
CA MET A 208 17.99 2.71 17.72
C MET A 208 19.32 3.35 17.35
N GLY A 209 19.65 3.38 16.06
CA GLY A 209 20.84 4.00 15.49
C GLY A 209 20.52 4.98 14.36
N ASP A 210 21.54 5.77 13.95
CA ASP A 210 21.39 6.73 12.86
C ASP A 210 21.51 6.08 11.47
N ALA A 211 22.12 4.89 11.41
CA ALA A 211 22.29 4.12 10.18
C ALA A 211 21.64 2.74 10.31
N PRO A 212 21.18 2.16 9.20
CA PRO A 212 20.72 0.78 9.17
C PRO A 212 21.77 -0.19 9.70
N MET A 213 21.33 -1.21 10.42
CA MET A 213 22.18 -2.32 10.83
C MET A 213 22.55 -3.15 9.60
N GLU A 214 23.76 -3.74 9.60
CA GLU A 214 24.10 -4.77 8.61
C GLU A 214 23.14 -5.97 8.73
N GLY A 215 22.69 -6.49 7.58
CA GLY A 215 21.76 -7.62 7.53
C GLY A 215 22.40 -8.88 8.13
N SER A 216 21.64 -9.65 8.87
CA SER A 216 22.04 -10.96 9.39
C SER A 216 21.74 -12.03 8.34
N ALA A 217 22.71 -12.89 8.03
CA ALA A 217 22.53 -14.01 7.10
C ALA A 217 21.36 -14.92 7.53
N GLU A 218 21.12 -15.07 8.81
CA GLU A 218 20.03 -15.87 9.35
C GLU A 218 18.66 -15.21 9.13
N ALA A 219 18.58 -13.88 9.31
CA ALA A 219 17.37 -13.11 8.99
C ALA A 219 17.11 -13.10 7.48
N ASP A 220 18.14 -12.92 6.66
CA ASP A 220 18.05 -12.95 5.20
C ASP A 220 17.53 -14.30 4.70
N GLN A 221 18.04 -15.41 5.23
CA GLN A 221 17.58 -16.74 4.85
C GLN A 221 16.12 -16.98 5.27
N ALA A 222 15.73 -16.57 6.47
CA ALA A 222 14.34 -16.67 6.93
C ALA A 222 13.40 -15.79 6.11
N GLY A 223 13.81 -14.55 5.81
CA GLY A 223 13.08 -13.63 4.97
C GLY A 223 12.91 -14.13 3.53
N ALA A 224 13.98 -14.67 2.93
CA ALA A 224 13.91 -15.26 1.60
C ALA A 224 12.94 -16.45 1.56
N ALA A 225 12.99 -17.33 2.55
CA ALA A 225 12.05 -18.45 2.65
C ALA A 225 10.59 -17.99 2.71
N ALA A 226 10.29 -16.96 3.53
CA ALA A 226 8.95 -16.37 3.64
C ALA A 226 8.52 -15.72 2.32
N GLY A 227 9.35 -14.86 1.73
CA GLY A 227 9.05 -14.15 0.48
C GLY A 227 8.79 -15.10 -0.70
N LEU A 228 9.57 -16.17 -0.81
CA LEU A 228 9.39 -17.19 -1.84
C LEU A 228 8.11 -18.03 -1.65
N GLN A 229 7.63 -18.20 -0.41
CA GLN A 229 6.33 -18.80 -0.18
C GLN A 229 5.20 -17.90 -0.68
N VAL A 230 5.32 -16.59 -0.51
CA VAL A 230 4.35 -15.62 -1.06
C VAL A 230 4.35 -15.66 -2.58
N VAL A 231 5.54 -15.69 -3.21
CA VAL A 231 5.67 -15.84 -4.67
C VAL A 231 4.90 -17.07 -5.16
N ARG A 232 5.10 -18.22 -4.53
CA ARG A 232 4.38 -19.47 -4.88
C ARG A 232 2.88 -19.33 -4.67
N GLY A 233 2.47 -18.73 -3.55
CA GLY A 233 1.04 -18.49 -3.27
C GLY A 233 0.38 -17.64 -4.35
N ILE A 234 1.05 -16.59 -4.81
CA ILE A 234 0.58 -15.75 -5.93
C ILE A 234 0.52 -16.55 -7.22
N SER A 235 1.57 -17.31 -7.56
CA SER A 235 1.58 -18.15 -8.79
C SER A 235 0.37 -19.07 -8.82
N ARG A 236 0.07 -19.79 -7.72
CA ARG A 236 -1.10 -20.66 -7.62
C ARG A 236 -2.42 -19.92 -7.76
N VAL A 237 -2.53 -18.70 -7.19
CA VAL A 237 -3.72 -17.85 -7.35
C VAL A 237 -3.92 -17.47 -8.81
N LEU A 238 -2.85 -17.10 -9.52
CA LEU A 238 -2.91 -16.73 -10.94
C LEU A 238 -3.27 -17.95 -11.82
N GLU A 239 -2.70 -19.11 -11.56
CA GLU A 239 -3.01 -20.37 -12.24
C GLU A 239 -4.48 -20.76 -12.10
N GLU A 240 -5.09 -20.56 -10.93
CA GLU A 240 -6.50 -20.86 -10.67
C GLU A 240 -7.47 -19.83 -11.28
N ILE A 241 -7.11 -18.54 -11.26
CA ILE A 241 -7.96 -17.46 -11.78
C ILE A 241 -7.84 -17.35 -13.32
N GLY A 242 -6.69 -17.70 -13.91
CA GLY A 242 -6.44 -17.57 -15.33
C GLY A 242 -7.50 -18.23 -16.21
N PRO A 243 -7.77 -19.53 -16.05
CA PRO A 243 -8.81 -20.23 -16.82
C PRO A 243 -10.24 -19.96 -16.30
N ARG A 244 -10.39 -19.45 -15.08
CA ARG A 244 -11.68 -19.26 -14.40
C ARG A 244 -11.75 -17.92 -13.71
N PRO A 245 -11.96 -16.82 -14.43
CA PRO A 245 -12.11 -15.49 -13.85
C PRO A 245 -13.21 -15.46 -12.80
N ILE A 246 -13.02 -14.67 -11.75
CA ILE A 246 -13.98 -14.54 -10.65
C ILE A 246 -14.96 -13.42 -10.97
N GLU A 247 -16.25 -13.73 -11.12
CA GLU A 247 -17.30 -12.74 -11.29
C GLU A 247 -17.41 -11.85 -10.03
N LEU A 248 -17.44 -10.54 -10.25
CA LEU A 248 -17.54 -9.55 -9.20
C LEU A 248 -19.00 -9.19 -8.91
N LEU A 249 -19.27 -8.86 -7.67
CA LEU A 249 -20.57 -8.33 -7.26
C LEU A 249 -20.80 -6.94 -7.86
N LYS A 250 -22.03 -6.43 -7.76
CA LYS A 250 -22.42 -5.07 -8.28
C LYS A 250 -21.54 -3.95 -7.71
N ASP A 251 -21.07 -4.09 -6.47
CA ASP A 251 -20.14 -3.17 -5.79
C ASP A 251 -18.67 -3.39 -6.20
N LYS A 252 -18.42 -4.24 -7.21
CA LYS A 252 -17.09 -4.62 -7.71
C LYS A 252 -16.18 -5.28 -6.67
N THR A 253 -16.76 -5.93 -5.68
CA THR A 253 -16.04 -6.76 -4.69
C THR A 253 -16.15 -8.24 -5.04
N VAL A 254 -15.25 -9.06 -4.47
CA VAL A 254 -15.33 -10.52 -4.57
C VAL A 254 -16.34 -11.03 -3.55
N GLY A 255 -17.28 -11.86 -3.99
CA GLY A 255 -18.27 -12.51 -3.12
C GLY A 255 -17.61 -13.49 -2.14
N VAL A 256 -18.27 -13.74 -1.01
CA VAL A 256 -17.77 -14.69 0.01
C VAL A 256 -17.63 -16.11 -0.55
N ARG A 257 -18.66 -16.60 -1.28
CA ARG A 257 -18.63 -17.95 -1.85
C ARG A 257 -17.52 -18.18 -2.88
N PRO A 258 -17.30 -17.31 -3.89
CA PRO A 258 -16.17 -17.42 -4.81
C PRO A 258 -14.81 -17.41 -4.10
N LEU A 259 -14.63 -16.55 -3.08
CA LEU A 259 -13.40 -16.52 -2.28
C LEU A 259 -13.17 -17.84 -1.53
N GLN A 260 -14.20 -18.38 -0.88
CA GLN A 260 -14.12 -19.67 -0.18
C GLN A 260 -13.83 -20.83 -1.14
N ALA A 261 -14.45 -20.82 -2.33
CA ALA A 261 -14.20 -21.83 -3.35
C ALA A 261 -12.76 -21.80 -3.87
N LEU A 262 -12.19 -20.60 -4.11
CA LEU A 262 -10.79 -20.43 -4.46
C LEU A 262 -9.87 -20.90 -3.33
N ALA A 263 -10.12 -20.45 -2.09
CA ALA A 263 -9.34 -20.84 -0.92
C ALA A 263 -9.30 -22.35 -0.72
N LYS A 264 -10.47 -23.02 -0.88
CA LYS A 264 -10.55 -24.49 -0.81
C LYS A 264 -9.73 -25.19 -1.89
N ARG A 265 -9.75 -24.70 -3.15
CA ARG A 265 -8.93 -25.28 -4.23
C ARG A 265 -7.44 -25.12 -3.98
N LEU A 266 -7.05 -24.00 -3.37
CA LEU A 266 -5.65 -23.69 -3.03
C LEU A 266 -5.19 -24.33 -1.72
N ASP A 267 -6.09 -24.96 -0.96
CA ASP A 267 -5.84 -25.45 0.40
C ASP A 267 -5.33 -24.34 1.33
N LEU A 268 -6.04 -23.19 1.31
CA LEU A 268 -5.75 -22.00 2.08
C LEU A 268 -6.97 -21.58 2.91
N ARG A 269 -6.72 -20.78 3.94
CA ARG A 269 -7.79 -20.06 4.63
C ARG A 269 -8.27 -18.88 3.76
N PRO A 270 -9.56 -18.49 3.84
CA PRO A 270 -10.08 -17.37 3.05
C PRO A 270 -9.32 -16.05 3.23
N GLU A 271 -8.80 -15.78 4.43
CA GLU A 271 -8.02 -14.59 4.74
C GLU A 271 -6.67 -14.60 4.03
N GLU A 272 -6.04 -15.77 3.91
CA GLU A 272 -4.78 -15.93 3.17
C GLU A 272 -5.00 -15.75 1.66
N ALA A 273 -6.05 -16.35 1.11
CA ALA A 273 -6.43 -16.15 -0.27
C ALA A 273 -6.76 -14.68 -0.57
N ARG A 274 -7.48 -13.99 0.34
CA ARG A 274 -7.75 -12.55 0.26
C ARG A 274 -6.46 -11.75 0.19
N ARG A 275 -5.49 -12.04 1.08
CA ARG A 275 -4.20 -11.35 1.15
C ARG A 275 -3.40 -11.50 -0.15
N LEU A 276 -3.35 -12.72 -0.70
CA LEU A 276 -2.68 -13.00 -1.98
C LEU A 276 -3.35 -12.26 -3.14
N ILE A 277 -4.68 -12.24 -3.21
CA ILE A 277 -5.43 -11.49 -4.24
C ILE A 277 -5.13 -9.99 -4.16
N GLU A 278 -5.18 -9.40 -2.96
CA GLU A 278 -4.93 -7.96 -2.78
C GLU A 278 -3.49 -7.59 -3.17
N LEU A 279 -2.54 -8.47 -2.87
CA LEU A 279 -1.15 -8.28 -3.25
C LEU A 279 -0.93 -8.46 -4.76
N ALA A 280 -1.55 -9.47 -5.38
CA ALA A 280 -1.52 -9.67 -6.84
C ALA A 280 -2.15 -8.48 -7.60
N LEU A 281 -3.22 -7.89 -7.04
CA LEU A 281 -3.84 -6.69 -7.57
C LEU A 281 -2.90 -5.47 -7.43
N ALA A 282 -2.23 -5.32 -6.28
CA ALA A 282 -1.24 -4.25 -6.07
C ALA A 282 -0.07 -4.38 -7.06
N ALA A 283 0.38 -5.61 -7.33
CA ALA A 283 1.42 -5.93 -8.32
C ALA A 283 0.93 -5.87 -9.78
N ARG A 284 -0.35 -5.51 -10.02
CA ARG A 284 -1.00 -5.42 -11.33
C ARG A 284 -1.02 -6.73 -12.12
N LEU A 285 -0.93 -7.86 -11.41
CA LEU A 285 -1.04 -9.20 -12.00
C LEU A 285 -2.51 -9.59 -12.23
N LEU A 286 -3.38 -9.08 -11.37
CA LEU A 286 -4.83 -9.16 -11.48
C LEU A 286 -5.42 -7.77 -11.68
N SER A 287 -6.56 -7.69 -12.34
CA SER A 287 -7.34 -6.45 -12.47
C SER A 287 -8.83 -6.76 -12.58
N ARG A 288 -9.63 -5.69 -12.41
CA ARG A 288 -11.08 -5.74 -12.64
C ARG A 288 -11.35 -5.33 -14.07
N GLY A 289 -12.24 -6.04 -14.73
CA GLY A 289 -12.64 -5.71 -16.09
C GLY A 289 -13.57 -6.75 -16.69
N GLU A 290 -13.79 -6.63 -17.97
CA GLU A 290 -14.52 -7.58 -18.81
C GLU A 290 -13.51 -8.34 -19.65
N PRO A 291 -13.23 -9.62 -19.33
CA PRO A 291 -12.28 -10.41 -20.12
C PRO A 291 -12.88 -10.79 -21.46
N HIS A 292 -12.03 -11.02 -22.45
CA HIS A 292 -12.51 -11.45 -23.77
C HIS A 292 -13.33 -12.75 -23.67
N GLY A 293 -14.53 -12.75 -24.26
CA GLY A 293 -15.46 -13.89 -24.21
C GLY A 293 -16.34 -13.99 -22.98
N TYR A 294 -16.29 -13.01 -22.11
CA TYR A 294 -17.14 -12.90 -20.91
C TYR A 294 -17.92 -11.58 -20.92
N GLU A 295 -19.18 -11.60 -20.48
CA GLU A 295 -19.99 -10.39 -20.28
C GLU A 295 -20.06 -10.08 -18.78
N GLY A 296 -19.73 -8.83 -18.38
CA GLY A 296 -19.80 -8.37 -17.01
C GLY A 296 -18.46 -7.98 -16.39
N ASN A 297 -18.44 -7.83 -15.07
CA ASN A 297 -17.24 -7.44 -14.33
C ASN A 297 -16.61 -8.64 -13.63
N PHE A 298 -15.36 -8.91 -13.96
CA PHE A 298 -14.59 -10.02 -13.40
C PHE A 298 -13.28 -9.53 -12.77
N LEU A 299 -12.78 -10.32 -11.82
CA LEU A 299 -11.38 -10.32 -11.45
C LEU A 299 -10.67 -11.35 -12.32
N ALA A 300 -9.75 -10.90 -13.13
CA ALA A 300 -9.04 -11.74 -14.10
C ALA A 300 -7.56 -11.36 -14.19
N LEU A 301 -6.78 -12.19 -14.91
CA LEU A 301 -5.37 -11.90 -15.18
C LEU A 301 -5.24 -10.67 -16.08
N THR A 302 -4.18 -9.91 -15.84
CA THR A 302 -3.68 -8.93 -16.80
C THR A 302 -2.68 -9.59 -17.75
N GLU A 303 -2.23 -8.86 -18.79
CA GLU A 303 -1.11 -9.33 -19.62
C GLU A 303 0.17 -9.57 -18.79
N GLU A 304 0.42 -8.72 -17.78
CA GLU A 304 1.55 -8.88 -16.87
C GLU A 304 1.37 -10.11 -15.97
N GLY A 305 0.13 -10.42 -15.56
CA GLY A 305 -0.20 -11.63 -14.82
C GLY A 305 0.00 -12.89 -15.65
N ALA A 306 -0.35 -12.87 -16.93
CA ALA A 306 -0.14 -13.99 -17.84
C ALA A 306 1.35 -14.29 -18.10
N ARG A 307 2.20 -13.25 -18.04
CA ARG A 307 3.66 -13.39 -18.19
C ARG A 307 4.39 -13.63 -16.85
N TRP A 308 3.68 -13.80 -15.76
CA TRP A 308 4.27 -13.98 -14.43
C TRP A 308 5.25 -15.16 -14.36
N ALA A 309 4.89 -16.28 -14.98
CA ALA A 309 5.73 -17.47 -15.02
C ALA A 309 7.01 -17.31 -15.89
N ASP A 310 7.12 -16.24 -16.67
CA ASP A 310 8.32 -15.92 -17.45
C ASP A 310 9.41 -15.23 -16.63
N LEU A 311 9.09 -14.78 -15.43
CA LEU A 311 10.02 -14.12 -14.53
C LEU A 311 10.76 -15.14 -13.67
N SER A 312 12.02 -14.82 -13.33
CA SER A 312 12.76 -15.56 -12.31
C SER A 312 12.10 -15.39 -10.93
N LEU A 313 12.33 -16.32 -9.99
CA LEU A 313 11.82 -16.18 -8.60
C LEU A 313 12.29 -14.88 -7.94
N ALA A 314 13.52 -14.46 -8.21
CA ALA A 314 14.07 -13.20 -7.74
C ALA A 314 13.27 -12.00 -8.26
N ASP A 315 12.97 -11.97 -9.58
CA ASP A 315 12.18 -10.89 -10.20
C ASP A 315 10.73 -10.90 -9.73
N GLN A 316 10.15 -12.08 -9.55
CA GLN A 316 8.82 -12.24 -9.00
C GLN A 316 8.75 -11.66 -7.57
N TRP A 317 9.70 -12.03 -6.70
CA TRP A 317 9.76 -11.53 -5.33
C TRP A 317 10.03 -10.02 -5.29
N ARG A 318 11.00 -9.52 -6.07
CA ARG A 318 11.25 -8.09 -6.22
C ARG A 318 9.98 -7.31 -6.59
N ARG A 319 9.24 -7.77 -7.59
CA ARG A 319 8.00 -7.13 -8.04
C ARG A 319 6.92 -7.10 -6.96
N ILE A 320 6.81 -8.15 -6.18
CA ILE A 320 5.86 -8.21 -5.06
C ILE A 320 6.25 -7.20 -3.97
N LEU A 321 7.53 -7.13 -3.60
CA LEU A 321 8.04 -6.16 -2.62
C LEU A 321 7.77 -4.72 -3.06
N GLU A 322 8.09 -4.38 -4.33
CA GLU A 322 7.83 -3.06 -4.91
C GLU A 322 6.33 -2.68 -4.85
N ALA A 323 5.45 -3.63 -5.13
CA ALA A 323 4.01 -3.42 -5.09
C ALA A 323 3.46 -3.28 -3.67
N TRP A 324 3.98 -4.09 -2.74
CA TRP A 324 3.55 -4.12 -1.35
C TRP A 324 3.85 -2.83 -0.60
N ILE A 325 5.04 -2.26 -0.75
CA ILE A 325 5.46 -1.02 -0.08
C ILE A 325 4.42 0.08 -0.28
N TYR A 326 3.88 0.23 -1.48
CA TYR A 326 2.93 1.28 -1.84
C TYR A 326 1.46 0.83 -1.81
N SER A 327 1.17 -0.39 -1.40
CA SER A 327 -0.20 -0.91 -1.34
C SER A 327 -1.03 -0.16 -0.30
N PRO A 328 -2.19 0.42 -0.68
CA PRO A 328 -3.07 1.11 0.25
C PRO A 328 -3.96 0.16 1.06
N TRP A 329 -3.83 -1.14 0.85
CA TRP A 329 -4.67 -2.14 1.52
C TRP A 329 -4.33 -2.25 3.00
N ASN A 330 -5.40 -2.25 3.83
CA ASN A 330 -5.34 -2.47 5.27
C ASN A 330 -5.83 -3.89 5.59
N PRO A 331 -4.96 -4.79 6.08
CA PRO A 331 -5.33 -6.18 6.37
C PRO A 331 -6.40 -6.32 7.46
N GLN A 332 -6.50 -5.34 8.38
CA GLN A 332 -7.48 -5.33 9.47
C GLN A 332 -8.79 -4.64 9.13
N ALA A 333 -8.88 -3.97 7.99
CA ALA A 333 -10.12 -3.30 7.63
C ALA A 333 -11.25 -4.29 7.39
N PRO A 334 -12.45 -4.01 7.88
CA PRO A 334 -13.63 -4.83 7.61
C PRO A 334 -13.99 -4.78 6.11
N GLY A 335 -14.83 -5.69 5.70
CA GLY A 335 -15.35 -5.71 4.34
C GLY A 335 -14.85 -6.89 3.51
N ARG A 336 -15.36 -6.95 2.28
CA ARG A 336 -15.04 -8.00 1.31
C ARG A 336 -13.69 -7.74 0.65
N THR A 337 -13.15 -8.77 0.00
CA THR A 337 -11.98 -8.62 -0.88
C THR A 337 -12.27 -7.58 -1.96
N LEU A 338 -11.34 -6.68 -2.20
CA LEU A 338 -11.43 -5.53 -3.11
C LEU A 338 -12.36 -4.40 -2.64
N SER A 339 -12.85 -4.39 -1.40
CA SER A 339 -13.69 -3.30 -0.94
C SER A 339 -12.92 -1.97 -0.85
N PRO A 340 -13.55 -0.83 -1.18
CA PRO A 340 -12.93 0.49 -1.02
C PRO A 340 -12.56 0.80 0.44
N GLU A 341 -13.37 0.32 1.40
CA GLU A 341 -13.19 0.54 2.84
C GLU A 341 -11.90 -0.11 3.36
N ALA A 342 -11.44 -1.19 2.71
CA ALA A 342 -10.18 -1.83 3.03
C ALA A 342 -8.95 -1.10 2.47
N ARG A 343 -9.12 0.11 1.90
CA ARG A 343 -8.05 0.89 1.26
C ARG A 343 -7.94 2.27 1.87
N SER A 344 -6.76 2.60 2.37
CA SER A 344 -6.46 3.94 2.87
C SER A 344 -5.13 4.44 2.32
N THR A 345 -5.10 5.72 1.97
CA THR A 345 -3.87 6.40 1.51
C THR A 345 -2.85 6.59 2.63
N SER A 346 -3.25 6.41 3.89
CA SER A 346 -2.34 6.48 5.04
C SER A 346 -1.57 5.18 5.29
N VAL A 347 -2.05 4.03 4.80
CA VAL A 347 -1.41 2.72 5.06
C VAL A 347 0.03 2.63 4.53
N PRO A 348 0.37 3.10 3.31
CA PRO A 348 1.76 3.10 2.88
C PRO A 348 2.69 3.91 3.80
N HIS A 349 2.23 5.06 4.28
CA HIS A 349 3.01 5.88 5.20
C HIS A 349 3.15 5.21 6.59
N LEU A 350 2.07 4.61 7.09
CA LEU A 350 2.12 3.83 8.33
C LEU A 350 3.09 2.65 8.21
N ARG A 351 3.05 1.92 7.09
CA ARG A 351 3.99 0.82 6.79
C ARG A 351 5.43 1.33 6.76
N GLU A 352 5.68 2.45 6.09
CA GLU A 352 7.00 3.09 6.06
C GLU A 352 7.51 3.39 7.48
N ARG A 353 6.68 3.99 8.34
CA ARG A 353 7.06 4.29 9.73
C ARG A 353 7.39 3.02 10.54
N ILE A 354 6.61 1.96 10.36
CA ILE A 354 6.89 0.66 10.98
C ILE A 354 8.23 0.09 10.50
N LEU A 355 8.48 0.12 9.20
CA LEU A 355 9.72 -0.40 8.62
C LEU A 355 10.96 0.39 9.05
N GLN A 356 10.84 1.70 9.26
CA GLN A 356 11.92 2.54 9.77
C GLN A 356 12.39 2.11 11.16
N ILE A 357 11.51 1.56 12.01
CA ILE A 357 11.91 1.01 13.32
C ILE A 357 12.90 -0.16 13.12
N PHE A 358 12.56 -1.11 12.27
CA PHE A 358 13.44 -2.26 11.99
C PHE A 358 14.72 -1.85 11.26
N LEU A 359 14.65 -0.88 10.34
CA LEU A 359 15.83 -0.38 9.62
C LEU A 359 16.87 0.25 10.55
N HIS A 360 16.43 0.97 11.58
CA HIS A 360 17.33 1.69 12.48
C HIS A 360 17.60 0.96 13.80
N ALA A 361 17.03 -0.22 14.01
CA ALA A 361 17.31 -1.05 15.18
C ALA A 361 18.74 -1.57 15.14
N ARG A 362 19.48 -1.40 16.25
CA ARG A 362 20.87 -1.90 16.45
C ARG A 362 20.91 -3.34 16.91
N VAL A 363 19.79 -3.86 17.34
CA VAL A 363 19.62 -5.23 17.87
C VAL A 363 18.31 -5.80 17.36
N PRO A 364 18.17 -7.13 17.28
CA PRO A 364 16.88 -7.74 17.01
C PRO A 364 15.84 -7.28 18.02
N LEU A 365 14.65 -6.92 17.55
CA LEU A 365 13.55 -6.46 18.40
C LEU A 365 12.53 -7.59 18.58
N ASP A 366 12.20 -7.89 19.82
CA ASP A 366 10.98 -8.63 20.11
C ASP A 366 9.75 -7.72 19.98
N SER A 367 8.55 -8.30 20.07
CA SER A 367 7.30 -7.55 19.88
C SER A 367 7.16 -6.40 20.89
N ALA A 368 7.49 -6.61 22.16
CA ALA A 368 7.38 -5.58 23.20
C ALA A 368 8.36 -4.42 22.97
N GLN A 369 9.59 -4.74 22.61
CA GLN A 369 10.63 -3.78 22.26
C GLN A 369 10.25 -2.98 21.02
N PHE A 370 9.75 -3.64 19.97
CA PHE A 370 9.25 -2.96 18.77
C PHE A 370 8.15 -1.95 19.11
N HIS A 371 7.18 -2.35 19.91
CA HIS A 371 6.09 -1.47 20.30
C HIS A 371 6.55 -0.29 21.18
N GLU A 372 7.55 -0.49 22.03
CA GLU A 372 8.17 0.58 22.79
C GLU A 372 8.89 1.58 21.88
N GLU A 373 9.70 1.11 20.95
CA GLU A 373 10.38 1.95 19.96
C GLU A 373 9.40 2.73 19.07
N LEU A 374 8.33 2.09 18.61
CA LEU A 374 7.31 2.75 17.80
C LEU A 374 6.62 3.87 18.58
N ARG A 375 6.30 3.67 19.87
CA ARG A 375 5.70 4.70 20.71
C ARG A 375 6.62 5.90 20.90
N PHE A 376 7.92 5.66 20.99
CA PHE A 376 8.92 6.73 21.08
C PHE A 376 9.14 7.42 19.73
N ALA A 377 9.44 6.66 18.67
CA ALA A 377 9.86 7.19 17.39
C ALA A 377 8.71 7.76 16.53
N ALA A 378 7.49 7.25 16.71
CA ALA A 378 6.30 7.67 15.97
C ALA A 378 5.06 7.79 16.88
N PRO A 379 5.07 8.68 17.89
CA PRO A 379 4.03 8.76 18.91
C PRO A 379 2.65 9.15 18.34
N LEU A 380 2.59 9.95 17.28
CA LEU A 380 1.32 10.28 16.63
C LEU A 380 0.72 9.07 15.89
N VAL A 381 1.57 8.22 15.29
CA VAL A 381 1.13 6.97 14.66
C VAL A 381 0.56 6.03 15.74
N SER A 382 1.31 5.79 16.80
CA SER A 382 0.89 4.91 17.89
C SER A 382 -0.35 5.39 18.63
N SER A 383 -0.56 6.73 18.70
CA SER A 383 -1.72 7.33 19.38
C SER A 383 -3.01 7.39 18.54
N HIS A 384 -2.92 7.13 17.23
CA HIS A 384 -4.08 7.21 16.31
C HIS A 384 -4.32 5.93 15.52
N THR A 385 -3.51 4.90 15.73
CA THR A 385 -3.63 3.62 15.02
C THR A 385 -3.86 2.50 16.01
N ALA A 386 -4.90 1.70 15.80
CA ALA A 386 -5.16 0.53 16.63
C ALA A 386 -3.97 -0.44 16.59
N VAL A 387 -3.61 -0.97 17.76
CA VAL A 387 -2.47 -1.91 17.92
C VAL A 387 -2.60 -3.08 16.96
N ALA A 388 -3.79 -3.67 16.82
CA ALA A 388 -4.05 -4.77 15.90
C ALA A 388 -3.72 -4.43 14.43
N THR A 389 -3.90 -3.17 14.00
CA THR A 389 -3.50 -2.75 12.64
C THR A 389 -1.99 -2.68 12.50
N ILE A 390 -1.29 -2.21 13.53
CA ILE A 390 0.19 -2.17 13.56
C ILE A 390 0.74 -3.59 13.51
N GLU A 391 0.26 -4.48 14.37
CA GLU A 391 0.65 -5.89 14.39
C GLU A 391 0.41 -6.61 13.06
N ALA A 392 -0.73 -6.33 12.42
CA ALA A 392 -1.03 -6.90 11.11
C ALA A 392 -0.05 -6.43 10.02
N LEU A 393 0.39 -5.17 10.07
CA LEU A 393 1.40 -4.65 9.12
C LEU A 393 2.81 -5.17 9.41
N VAL A 394 3.17 -5.38 10.68
CA VAL A 394 4.41 -6.08 11.06
C VAL A 394 4.40 -7.51 10.54
N HIS A 395 3.31 -8.24 10.79
CA HIS A 395 3.14 -9.59 10.29
C HIS A 395 3.17 -9.66 8.74
N GLU A 396 2.63 -8.64 8.03
CA GLU A 396 2.80 -8.55 6.58
C GLU A 396 4.28 -8.39 6.18
N ALA A 397 5.04 -7.55 6.90
CA ALA A 397 6.46 -7.34 6.63
C ALA A 397 7.28 -8.63 6.83
N GLU A 398 6.94 -9.42 7.84
CA GLU A 398 7.52 -10.74 8.07
C GLU A 398 7.10 -11.74 6.98
N TRP A 399 5.82 -11.77 6.66
CA TRP A 399 5.25 -12.69 5.67
C TRP A 399 5.85 -12.50 4.27
N ILE A 400 6.14 -11.23 3.86
CA ILE A 400 6.75 -10.93 2.57
C ILE A 400 8.27 -11.03 2.57
N GLY A 401 8.88 -11.23 3.75
CA GLY A 401 10.32 -11.38 3.93
C GLY A 401 11.10 -10.07 4.03
N ALA A 402 10.42 -8.93 4.24
CA ALA A 402 11.08 -7.64 4.49
C ALA A 402 11.67 -7.54 5.89
N VAL A 403 11.06 -8.22 6.86
CA VAL A 403 11.50 -8.36 8.25
C VAL A 403 11.56 -9.85 8.58
N ALA A 404 12.55 -10.29 9.34
CA ALA A 404 12.62 -11.63 9.87
C ALA A 404 13.39 -11.64 11.19
N LYS A 405 12.96 -12.49 12.13
CA LYS A 405 13.62 -12.62 13.45
C LYS A 405 13.81 -11.29 14.18
N GLY A 406 12.85 -10.38 14.05
CA GLY A 406 12.90 -9.05 14.67
C GLY A 406 13.90 -8.09 14.05
N GLN A 407 14.38 -8.34 12.83
CA GLN A 407 15.38 -7.53 12.12
C GLN A 407 14.93 -7.19 10.70
N ALA A 408 15.42 -6.08 10.16
CA ALA A 408 15.36 -5.79 8.74
C ALA A 408 16.21 -6.81 7.96
N THR A 409 15.65 -7.35 6.87
CA THR A 409 16.40 -8.19 5.94
C THR A 409 17.06 -7.34 4.86
N ARG A 410 17.99 -7.91 4.10
CA ARG A 410 18.69 -7.21 3.02
C ARG A 410 17.74 -6.59 1.99
N VAL A 411 16.60 -7.22 1.67
CA VAL A 411 15.61 -6.64 0.75
C VAL A 411 14.94 -5.38 1.30
N LEU A 412 14.94 -5.16 2.61
CA LEU A 412 14.50 -3.92 3.23
C LEU A 412 15.65 -2.90 3.31
N ILE A 413 16.87 -3.34 3.65
CA ILE A 413 18.05 -2.49 3.85
C ILE A 413 18.56 -1.91 2.52
N GLU A 414 18.76 -2.78 1.52
CA GLU A 414 19.33 -2.42 0.21
C GLU A 414 18.24 -2.19 -0.85
N GLY A 415 17.00 -2.51 -0.50
CA GLY A 415 15.84 -2.40 -1.39
C GLY A 415 15.48 -3.71 -2.11
N PRO A 416 14.31 -3.74 -2.80
CA PRO A 416 13.76 -4.96 -3.41
C PRO A 416 14.68 -5.66 -4.42
N ALA A 417 15.63 -4.96 -5.03
CA ALA A 417 16.60 -5.52 -5.97
C ALA A 417 17.54 -6.56 -5.32
N ALA A 418 17.74 -6.47 -4.01
CA ALA A 418 18.55 -7.43 -3.24
C ALA A 418 17.94 -8.87 -3.24
N ALA A 419 16.67 -9.02 -3.65
CA ALA A 419 16.06 -10.32 -3.87
C ALA A 419 16.88 -11.22 -4.82
N ALA A 420 17.61 -10.63 -5.77
CA ALA A 420 18.47 -11.35 -6.70
C ALA A 420 19.63 -12.12 -6.00
N ALA A 421 20.15 -11.56 -4.91
CA ALA A 421 21.23 -12.19 -4.15
C ALA A 421 20.74 -13.22 -3.13
N LEU A 422 19.45 -13.21 -2.80
CA LEU A 422 18.86 -14.05 -1.75
C LEU A 422 18.01 -15.20 -2.30
N ALA A 423 17.46 -15.05 -3.51
CA ALA A 423 16.71 -16.11 -4.15
C ALA A 423 17.63 -17.22 -4.64
N PRO A 424 17.19 -18.48 -4.58
CA PRO A 424 17.95 -19.59 -5.14
C PRO A 424 18.21 -19.40 -6.63
N GLU A 425 19.42 -19.75 -7.08
CA GLU A 425 19.74 -19.76 -8.52
C GLU A 425 18.84 -20.75 -9.27
N PRO A 426 18.33 -20.37 -10.45
CA PRO A 426 17.55 -21.28 -11.27
C PRO A 426 18.39 -22.45 -11.76
N VAL A 427 17.80 -23.65 -11.76
CA VAL A 427 18.39 -24.88 -12.32
C VAL A 427 17.76 -25.20 -13.67
N ASP A 428 18.52 -25.82 -14.56
CA ASP A 428 18.03 -26.27 -15.89
C ASP A 428 18.11 -27.80 -16.02
N HIS A 429 18.00 -28.53 -14.94
CA HIS A 429 18.02 -29.99 -14.92
C HIS A 429 17.07 -30.54 -13.85
N PHE A 430 16.67 -31.80 -14.02
CA PHE A 430 15.84 -32.54 -13.07
C PHE A 430 16.15 -34.03 -13.14
N LEU A 431 15.72 -34.77 -12.12
CA LEU A 431 15.88 -36.23 -12.03
C LEU A 431 14.52 -36.86 -12.35
N ILE A 432 14.52 -37.75 -13.36
CA ILE A 432 13.32 -38.48 -13.77
C ILE A 432 13.42 -39.90 -13.19
N GLN A 433 12.41 -40.33 -12.48
CA GLN A 433 12.35 -41.63 -11.83
C GLN A 433 11.44 -42.60 -12.65
N ALA A 434 11.69 -43.89 -12.50
CA ALA A 434 10.96 -44.92 -13.23
C ALA A 434 9.47 -45.03 -12.81
N ASP A 435 9.11 -44.48 -11.68
CA ASP A 435 7.74 -44.36 -11.14
C ASP A 435 6.96 -43.15 -11.68
N MET A 436 7.46 -42.51 -12.76
CA MET A 436 6.87 -41.32 -13.38
C MET A 436 7.02 -40.03 -12.59
N THR A 437 7.85 -39.97 -11.55
CA THR A 437 8.15 -38.72 -10.83
C THR A 437 9.32 -37.98 -11.48
N VAL A 438 9.23 -36.65 -11.49
CA VAL A 438 10.27 -35.72 -11.90
C VAL A 438 10.63 -34.86 -10.68
N LEU A 439 11.83 -35.12 -10.12
CA LEU A 439 12.36 -34.36 -8.99
C LEU A 439 13.20 -33.20 -9.51
N VAL A 440 12.76 -32.01 -9.23
CA VAL A 440 13.44 -30.76 -9.58
C VAL A 440 14.19 -30.26 -8.34
N PRO A 441 15.53 -30.23 -8.34
CA PRO A 441 16.30 -29.95 -7.10
C PRO A 441 16.32 -28.48 -6.68
N GLY A 442 15.80 -27.59 -7.51
CA GLY A 442 15.73 -26.13 -7.27
C GLY A 442 14.68 -25.49 -8.17
N PRO A 443 14.56 -24.15 -8.19
CA PRO A 443 13.68 -23.46 -9.11
C PRO A 443 14.14 -23.69 -10.56
N LEU A 444 13.26 -24.18 -11.42
CA LEU A 444 13.58 -24.29 -12.85
C LEU A 444 13.71 -22.90 -13.50
N VAL A 445 14.57 -22.81 -14.50
CA VAL A 445 14.56 -21.69 -15.44
C VAL A 445 13.15 -21.54 -16.03
N PRO A 446 12.62 -20.30 -16.22
CA PRO A 446 11.22 -20.09 -16.57
C PRO A 446 10.75 -20.82 -17.84
N SER A 447 11.61 -20.95 -18.85
CA SER A 447 11.32 -21.70 -20.08
C SER A 447 11.08 -23.19 -19.82
N ALA A 448 11.96 -23.82 -19.02
CA ALA A 448 11.83 -25.24 -18.67
C ALA A 448 10.62 -25.48 -17.75
N HIS A 449 10.36 -24.58 -16.80
CA HIS A 449 9.18 -24.66 -15.95
C HIS A 449 7.88 -24.65 -16.76
N ARG A 450 7.72 -23.70 -17.71
CA ARG A 450 6.53 -23.65 -18.57
C ARG A 450 6.30 -24.94 -19.32
N THR A 451 7.34 -25.49 -19.90
CA THR A 451 7.24 -26.76 -20.67
C THR A 451 6.92 -27.92 -19.72
N LEU A 452 7.56 -28.00 -18.56
CA LEU A 452 7.32 -29.09 -17.61
C LEU A 452 5.87 -29.11 -17.09
N VAL A 453 5.30 -27.96 -16.71
CA VAL A 453 3.92 -27.90 -16.19
C VAL A 453 2.85 -28.21 -17.24
N THR A 454 3.16 -28.16 -18.54
CA THR A 454 2.22 -28.63 -19.57
C THR A 454 2.13 -30.15 -19.62
N MET A 455 3.22 -30.85 -19.24
CA MET A 455 3.34 -32.31 -19.37
C MET A 455 3.39 -33.07 -18.04
N ALA A 456 3.44 -32.37 -16.90
CA ALA A 456 3.51 -32.98 -15.58
C ALA A 456 2.67 -32.20 -14.57
N ASP A 457 2.12 -32.89 -13.58
CA ASP A 457 1.35 -32.28 -12.50
C ASP A 457 2.21 -32.13 -11.25
N LEU A 458 2.13 -30.96 -10.57
CA LEU A 458 2.86 -30.69 -9.35
C LEU A 458 2.27 -31.54 -8.22
N GLU A 459 3.03 -32.49 -7.70
CA GLU A 459 2.62 -33.39 -6.62
C GLU A 459 3.06 -32.86 -5.26
N SER A 460 4.29 -32.37 -5.17
CA SER A 460 4.84 -31.79 -3.95
C SER A 460 5.54 -30.48 -4.24
N PRO A 461 4.97 -29.35 -3.78
CA PRO A 461 5.62 -28.06 -3.93
C PRO A 461 6.75 -27.90 -2.90
N GLY A 462 7.89 -27.35 -3.32
CA GLY A 462 9.04 -27.11 -2.44
C GLY A 462 10.13 -26.31 -3.13
N LEU A 463 11.27 -26.07 -2.44
CA LEU A 463 12.49 -25.66 -3.13
C LEU A 463 12.96 -26.77 -4.07
N ALA A 464 12.89 -28.01 -3.61
CA ALA A 464 12.90 -29.19 -4.47
C ALA A 464 11.44 -29.59 -4.70
N SER A 465 10.96 -29.45 -5.92
CA SER A 465 9.60 -29.76 -6.31
C SER A 465 9.51 -31.13 -6.96
N VAL A 466 8.42 -31.86 -6.69
CA VAL A 466 8.15 -33.15 -7.32
C VAL A 466 6.97 -33.01 -8.24
N TYR A 467 7.15 -33.39 -9.49
CA TYR A 467 6.10 -33.45 -10.51
C TYR A 467 5.83 -34.89 -10.87
N ARG A 468 4.62 -35.19 -11.33
CA ARG A 468 4.22 -36.50 -11.81
C ARG A 468 3.82 -36.45 -13.28
N LEU A 469 4.43 -37.34 -14.04
CA LEU A 469 4.01 -37.62 -15.41
C LEU A 469 2.88 -38.64 -15.36
N SER A 470 1.80 -38.39 -16.07
CA SER A 470 0.66 -39.26 -16.19
C SER A 470 0.21 -39.31 -17.67
N GLU A 471 -0.60 -40.28 -18.04
CA GLU A 471 -1.22 -40.33 -19.38
C GLU A 471 -2.02 -39.04 -19.64
N GLU A 472 -2.70 -38.52 -18.65
CA GLU A 472 -3.50 -37.30 -18.75
C GLU A 472 -2.63 -36.07 -18.95
N SER A 473 -1.52 -35.93 -18.20
CA SER A 473 -0.62 -34.80 -18.33
C SER A 473 0.16 -34.82 -19.65
N ILE A 474 0.57 -35.99 -20.13
CA ILE A 474 1.22 -36.14 -21.46
C ILE A 474 0.23 -35.81 -22.59
N ARG A 475 -1.04 -36.26 -22.47
CA ARG A 475 -2.08 -35.90 -23.42
C ARG A 475 -2.31 -34.39 -23.46
N ARG A 476 -2.40 -33.75 -22.29
CA ARG A 476 -2.50 -32.27 -22.16
C ARG A 476 -1.35 -31.56 -22.87
N ALA A 477 -0.13 -32.08 -22.75
CA ALA A 477 1.02 -31.54 -23.47
C ALA A 477 0.86 -31.67 -25.00
N MET A 478 0.36 -32.81 -25.49
CA MET A 478 0.09 -33.01 -26.90
C MET A 478 -1.08 -32.14 -27.40
N ASP A 479 -2.12 -31.95 -26.61
CA ASP A 479 -3.22 -31.03 -26.89
C ASP A 479 -2.77 -29.57 -26.97
N SER A 480 -1.67 -29.22 -26.27
CA SER A 480 -1.03 -27.89 -26.36
C SER A 480 -0.11 -27.72 -27.57
N GLY A 481 0.02 -28.74 -28.40
CA GLY A 481 0.78 -28.72 -29.64
C GLY A 481 2.17 -29.38 -29.58
N LEU A 482 2.57 -29.95 -28.43
CA LEU A 482 3.85 -30.67 -28.32
C LEU A 482 3.72 -32.08 -28.92
N SER A 483 4.63 -32.44 -29.79
CA SER A 483 4.74 -33.80 -30.28
C SER A 483 5.52 -34.74 -29.35
N ALA A 484 5.30 -36.04 -29.40
CA ALA A 484 6.05 -37.00 -28.60
C ALA A 484 7.58 -36.90 -28.75
N PRO A 485 8.16 -36.69 -29.93
CA PRO A 485 9.58 -36.43 -30.08
C PRO A 485 10.07 -35.20 -29.35
N GLU A 486 9.28 -34.09 -29.35
CA GLU A 486 9.61 -32.84 -28.63
C GLU A 486 9.55 -33.02 -27.11
N ILE A 487 8.53 -33.75 -26.61
CA ILE A 487 8.42 -34.11 -25.21
C ILE A 487 9.64 -34.93 -24.77
N LEU A 488 9.99 -35.98 -25.51
CA LEU A 488 11.16 -36.81 -25.19
C LEU A 488 12.48 -36.06 -25.32
N ALA A 489 12.62 -35.17 -26.31
CA ALA A 489 13.80 -34.31 -26.46
C ALA A 489 13.96 -33.37 -25.25
N PHE A 490 12.90 -32.68 -24.83
CA PHE A 490 12.90 -31.81 -23.67
C PHE A 490 13.31 -32.55 -22.38
N LEU A 491 12.77 -33.77 -22.18
CA LEU A 491 13.09 -34.57 -20.99
C LEU A 491 14.56 -35.07 -21.04
N LYS A 492 15.05 -35.53 -22.19
CA LYS A 492 16.43 -36.02 -22.37
C LYS A 492 17.49 -34.94 -22.29
N GLU A 493 17.14 -33.70 -22.68
CA GLU A 493 18.06 -32.56 -22.56
C GLU A 493 18.36 -32.22 -21.07
N ARG A 494 17.42 -32.50 -20.14
CA ARG A 494 17.46 -32.08 -18.77
C ARG A 494 17.60 -33.19 -17.73
N GLY A 495 17.49 -34.47 -18.18
CA GLY A 495 17.65 -35.62 -17.29
C GLY A 495 17.66 -36.94 -18.01
N ASP A 496 18.08 -37.98 -17.33
CA ASP A 496 18.04 -39.35 -17.87
C ASP A 496 16.57 -39.82 -17.89
N VAL A 497 16.10 -40.24 -19.06
CA VAL A 497 14.71 -40.67 -19.28
C VAL A 497 14.61 -42.19 -19.10
N PRO A 498 13.94 -42.69 -18.04
CA PRO A 498 13.67 -44.13 -17.89
C PRO A 498 12.81 -44.69 -19.04
N GLN A 499 13.02 -45.97 -19.36
CA GLN A 499 12.28 -46.64 -20.41
C GLN A 499 10.74 -46.60 -20.17
N SER A 500 10.31 -46.69 -18.93
CA SER A 500 8.88 -46.58 -18.55
C SER A 500 8.26 -45.25 -18.96
N VAL A 501 9.00 -44.13 -18.79
CA VAL A 501 8.57 -42.78 -19.18
C VAL A 501 8.55 -42.66 -20.70
N ALA A 502 9.56 -43.14 -21.39
CA ALA A 502 9.58 -43.13 -22.85
C ALA A 502 8.38 -43.93 -23.43
N TYR A 503 8.10 -45.08 -22.85
CA TYR A 503 6.94 -45.90 -23.23
C TYR A 503 5.61 -45.17 -22.98
N LEU A 504 5.46 -44.51 -21.85
CA LEU A 504 4.24 -43.71 -21.53
C LEU A 504 3.99 -42.66 -22.62
N VAL A 505 5.03 -41.89 -22.98
CA VAL A 505 4.92 -40.82 -24.00
C VAL A 505 4.57 -41.39 -25.36
N GLU A 506 5.25 -42.49 -25.80
CA GLU A 506 5.01 -43.12 -27.10
C GLU A 506 3.62 -43.78 -27.16
N ASP A 507 3.16 -44.41 -26.08
CA ASP A 507 1.86 -45.06 -26.04
C ASP A 507 0.72 -44.02 -26.03
N SER A 508 0.90 -42.92 -25.27
CA SER A 508 -0.01 -41.77 -25.29
C SER A 508 -0.12 -41.18 -26.71
N ALA A 509 1.02 -41.06 -27.41
CA ALA A 509 1.04 -40.53 -28.78
C ALA A 509 0.29 -41.44 -29.81
N LYS A 510 0.35 -42.76 -29.63
CA LYS A 510 -0.41 -43.69 -30.50
C LYS A 510 -1.90 -43.53 -30.34
N ARG A 511 -2.36 -43.17 -29.17
CA ARG A 511 -3.79 -42.96 -28.87
C ARG A 511 -4.25 -41.54 -29.15
N HIS A 512 -3.34 -40.56 -29.08
CA HIS A 512 -3.63 -39.14 -29.30
C HIS A 512 -4.00 -38.89 -30.77
N GLY A 513 -5.09 -38.18 -31.01
CA GLY A 513 -5.51 -37.78 -32.35
C GLY A 513 -6.18 -38.84 -33.19
N THR A 514 -6.49 -40.03 -32.64
CA THR A 514 -7.33 -41.01 -33.32
C THR A 514 -8.77 -40.52 -33.56
N LEU A 515 -9.24 -39.62 -32.69
CA LEU A 515 -10.42 -38.78 -32.87
C LEU A 515 -9.98 -37.34 -33.05
N ARG A 516 -10.49 -36.68 -34.13
CA ARG A 516 -10.13 -35.28 -34.43
C ARG A 516 -11.39 -34.45 -34.48
N SER A 517 -11.39 -33.30 -33.76
CA SER A 517 -12.45 -32.31 -33.81
C SER A 517 -11.93 -31.02 -34.44
N GLY A 518 -12.78 -30.35 -35.21
CA GLY A 518 -12.43 -29.10 -35.87
C GLY A 518 -13.65 -28.17 -35.92
N VAL A 519 -13.42 -26.97 -36.36
CA VAL A 519 -14.44 -25.90 -36.26
C VAL A 519 -15.39 -25.95 -37.46
N ALA A 520 -16.69 -26.08 -37.12
CA ALA A 520 -17.72 -25.83 -38.08
C ALA A 520 -18.94 -25.03 -37.51
N LEU A 521 -19.53 -25.15 -36.52
CA LEU A 521 -19.28 -24.93 -35.11
C LEU A 521 -18.20 -25.89 -34.54
N SER A 522 -18.39 -27.22 -34.65
CA SER A 522 -17.29 -28.18 -34.54
C SER A 522 -17.63 -29.47 -35.27
N TYR A 523 -16.61 -30.21 -35.70
CA TYR A 523 -16.74 -31.54 -36.24
C TYR A 523 -15.84 -32.54 -35.50
N LEU A 524 -16.22 -33.80 -35.55
CA LEU A 524 -15.43 -34.92 -35.05
C LEU A 524 -15.18 -35.88 -36.21
N ARG A 525 -13.90 -36.20 -36.48
CA ARG A 525 -13.49 -37.12 -37.52
C ARG A 525 -12.68 -38.28 -36.92
N SER A 526 -12.92 -39.48 -37.37
CA SER A 526 -12.11 -40.66 -37.02
C SER A 526 -11.90 -41.53 -38.21
N GLU A 527 -10.72 -42.12 -38.36
CA GLU A 527 -10.46 -43.16 -39.35
C GLU A 527 -11.09 -44.49 -38.92
N ASP A 528 -11.39 -44.69 -37.63
CA ASP A 528 -12.10 -45.84 -37.10
C ASP A 528 -13.61 -45.50 -36.91
N PRO A 529 -14.51 -46.08 -37.72
CA PRO A 529 -15.94 -45.84 -37.59
C PRO A 529 -16.52 -46.33 -36.28
N ALA A 530 -15.94 -47.36 -35.65
CA ALA A 530 -16.41 -47.88 -34.37
C ALA A 530 -16.13 -46.90 -33.22
N LEU A 531 -15.00 -46.22 -33.25
CA LEU A 531 -14.64 -45.19 -32.30
C LEU A 531 -15.53 -43.96 -32.44
N LEU A 532 -15.86 -43.58 -33.68
CA LEU A 532 -16.81 -42.47 -33.91
C LEU A 532 -18.21 -42.82 -33.43
N GLU A 533 -18.67 -44.04 -33.65
CA GLU A 533 -19.97 -44.51 -33.19
C GLU A 533 -20.04 -44.50 -31.66
N LEU A 534 -18.97 -44.90 -30.98
CA LEU A 534 -18.87 -44.81 -29.52
C LEU A 534 -19.02 -43.35 -29.07
N ALA A 535 -18.34 -42.42 -29.70
CA ALA A 535 -18.44 -41.00 -29.35
C ALA A 535 -19.85 -40.44 -29.55
N VAL A 536 -20.50 -40.76 -30.67
CA VAL A 536 -21.88 -40.33 -30.97
C VAL A 536 -22.89 -40.94 -30.03
N ARG A 537 -22.70 -42.15 -29.54
CA ARG A 537 -23.55 -42.75 -28.51
C ARG A 537 -23.34 -42.15 -27.12
N SER A 538 -22.14 -41.68 -26.82
CA SER A 538 -21.78 -41.10 -25.53
C SER A 538 -22.23 -39.66 -25.37
N LEU A 539 -22.43 -38.92 -26.48
CA LEU A 539 -22.75 -37.49 -26.49
C LEU A 539 -23.91 -37.21 -27.44
N SER A 540 -25.06 -36.79 -26.85
CA SER A 540 -26.26 -36.42 -27.59
C SER A 540 -26.10 -35.24 -28.52
N GLU A 541 -25.11 -34.37 -28.25
CA GLU A 541 -24.74 -33.18 -29.02
C GLU A 541 -23.94 -33.50 -30.30
N LEU A 542 -23.56 -34.77 -30.47
CA LEU A 542 -22.90 -35.23 -31.68
C LEU A 542 -23.90 -35.81 -32.68
N ARG A 543 -23.95 -35.27 -33.86
CA ARG A 543 -24.75 -35.77 -34.99
C ARG A 543 -23.81 -36.32 -36.06
N ARG A 544 -23.91 -37.64 -36.31
CA ARG A 544 -23.12 -38.31 -37.37
C ARG A 544 -23.54 -37.84 -38.76
N LEU A 545 -22.57 -37.42 -39.53
CA LEU A 545 -22.77 -37.04 -40.96
C LEU A 545 -22.29 -38.10 -41.92
N ALA A 546 -21.23 -38.84 -41.57
CA ALA A 546 -20.65 -39.93 -42.38
C ALA A 546 -20.12 -41.03 -41.45
N PRO A 547 -19.74 -42.18 -41.94
CA PRO A 547 -19.14 -43.25 -41.13
C PRO A 547 -17.93 -42.80 -40.30
N THR A 548 -17.22 -41.78 -40.79
CA THR A 548 -15.98 -41.25 -40.22
C THR A 548 -16.06 -39.82 -39.73
N VAL A 549 -17.26 -39.15 -39.79
CA VAL A 549 -17.46 -37.74 -39.42
C VAL A 549 -18.75 -37.51 -38.70
N ALA A 550 -18.68 -36.81 -37.59
CA ALA A 550 -19.82 -36.24 -36.88
C ALA A 550 -19.64 -34.74 -36.68
N VAL A 551 -20.73 -33.99 -36.45
CA VAL A 551 -20.72 -32.56 -36.19
C VAL A 551 -21.39 -32.27 -34.85
N SER A 552 -21.05 -31.14 -34.24
CA SER A 552 -21.66 -30.65 -32.99
C SER A 552 -21.87 -29.13 -33.06
N ASP A 553 -22.91 -28.68 -32.36
CA ASP A 553 -23.20 -27.26 -32.14
C ASP A 553 -22.40 -26.67 -30.96
N LEU A 554 -21.56 -27.49 -30.32
CA LEU A 554 -20.64 -27.05 -29.28
C LEU A 554 -19.37 -26.46 -29.89
N HIS A 555 -18.78 -25.46 -29.21
CA HIS A 555 -17.44 -25.03 -29.53
C HIS A 555 -16.43 -26.18 -29.35
N VAL A 556 -15.35 -26.19 -30.16
CA VAL A 556 -14.35 -27.25 -30.16
C VAL A 556 -13.80 -27.55 -28.75
N GLY A 557 -13.50 -26.54 -27.95
CA GLY A 557 -13.01 -26.72 -26.57
C GLY A 557 -14.00 -27.48 -25.67
N GLU A 558 -15.27 -27.12 -25.73
CA GLU A 558 -16.34 -27.78 -24.96
C GLU A 558 -16.60 -29.22 -25.45
N LEU A 559 -16.57 -29.43 -26.77
CA LEU A 559 -16.69 -30.77 -27.33
C LEU A 559 -15.55 -31.67 -26.86
N LEU A 560 -14.31 -31.17 -26.86
CA LEU A 560 -13.13 -31.90 -26.38
C LEU A 560 -13.26 -32.29 -24.90
N GLU A 561 -13.72 -31.36 -24.04
CA GLU A 561 -13.92 -31.63 -22.60
C GLU A 561 -14.96 -32.73 -22.37
N LYS A 562 -16.11 -32.67 -23.08
CA LYS A 562 -17.15 -33.67 -22.95
C LYS A 562 -16.71 -35.04 -23.45
N LEU A 563 -15.97 -35.10 -24.58
CA LEU A 563 -15.43 -36.36 -25.07
C LEU A 563 -14.42 -36.97 -24.10
N ARG A 564 -13.56 -36.13 -23.49
CA ARG A 564 -12.60 -36.58 -22.48
C ARG A 564 -13.30 -37.12 -21.23
N ALA A 565 -14.37 -36.48 -20.78
CA ALA A 565 -15.16 -36.93 -19.65
C ALA A 565 -15.76 -38.32 -19.86
N HIS A 566 -15.95 -38.76 -21.14
CA HIS A 566 -16.39 -40.08 -21.52
C HIS A 566 -15.25 -41.06 -21.89
N GLY A 567 -13.99 -40.70 -21.52
CA GLY A 567 -12.83 -41.58 -21.69
C GLY A 567 -12.25 -41.61 -23.11
N LEU A 568 -12.65 -40.68 -23.97
CA LEU A 568 -12.10 -40.53 -25.30
C LEU A 568 -10.94 -39.52 -25.29
N SER A 569 -10.00 -39.64 -26.26
CA SER A 569 -8.80 -38.79 -26.34
C SER A 569 -8.77 -38.04 -27.68
N PRO A 570 -9.69 -37.07 -27.91
CA PRO A 570 -9.71 -36.28 -29.13
C PRO A 570 -8.61 -35.24 -29.17
N ALA A 571 -8.04 -34.96 -30.35
CA ALA A 571 -7.18 -33.80 -30.62
C ALA A 571 -7.94 -32.76 -31.43
N ALA A 572 -7.68 -31.48 -31.20
CA ALA A 572 -8.17 -30.41 -32.05
C ALA A 572 -7.31 -30.29 -33.32
N GLU A 573 -7.94 -30.03 -34.47
CA GLU A 573 -7.26 -29.76 -35.73
C GLU A 573 -7.78 -28.48 -36.39
N ASP A 574 -6.91 -27.78 -37.14
CA ASP A 574 -7.32 -26.64 -37.97
C ASP A 574 -7.85 -27.12 -39.33
N ALA A 575 -8.23 -26.17 -40.21
CA ALA A 575 -8.74 -26.45 -41.52
C ALA A 575 -7.72 -27.18 -42.45
N THR A 576 -6.45 -27.23 -42.10
CA THR A 576 -5.37 -27.94 -42.83
C THR A 576 -5.09 -29.32 -42.23
N GLY A 577 -5.71 -29.69 -41.11
CA GLY A 577 -5.47 -30.93 -40.37
C GLY A 577 -4.28 -30.86 -39.41
N ALA A 578 -3.70 -29.68 -39.18
CA ALA A 578 -2.66 -29.48 -38.18
C ALA A 578 -3.29 -29.40 -36.77
N THR A 579 -2.62 -29.95 -35.78
CA THR A 579 -3.09 -29.96 -34.39
C THR A 579 -3.17 -28.53 -33.83
N LEU A 580 -4.36 -28.12 -33.43
CA LEU A 580 -4.58 -26.82 -32.75
C LEU A 580 -4.27 -26.93 -31.28
N ASN A 581 -3.67 -25.89 -30.74
CA ASN A 581 -3.59 -25.70 -29.30
C ASN A 581 -5.00 -25.37 -28.78
N ALA A 582 -5.69 -26.39 -28.24
CA ALA A 582 -7.03 -26.26 -27.70
C ALA A 582 -7.03 -25.88 -26.17
N THR A 583 -5.87 -25.56 -25.62
CA THR A 583 -5.78 -25.05 -24.23
C THR A 583 -6.50 -23.71 -24.18
N ALA A 584 -7.44 -23.59 -23.26
CA ALA A 584 -8.14 -22.31 -23.03
C ALA A 584 -7.12 -21.21 -22.78
N GLN A 585 -7.04 -20.23 -23.67
CA GLN A 585 -6.22 -19.06 -23.42
C GLN A 585 -6.75 -18.34 -22.21
N PRO A 586 -5.88 -17.85 -21.30
CA PRO A 586 -6.34 -17.11 -20.12
C PRO A 586 -7.20 -15.93 -20.56
N ALA A 587 -8.34 -15.76 -19.89
CA ALA A 587 -9.22 -14.64 -20.11
C ALA A 587 -8.58 -13.37 -19.53
N LEU A 588 -8.01 -12.53 -20.38
CA LEU A 588 -7.23 -11.36 -19.97
C LEU A 588 -8.09 -10.11 -19.87
N VAL A 589 -7.74 -9.25 -18.91
CA VAL A 589 -8.22 -7.87 -18.80
C VAL A 589 -7.06 -6.89 -19.02
N PRO A 590 -7.33 -5.64 -19.45
CA PRO A 590 -6.28 -4.65 -19.64
C PRO A 590 -5.47 -4.41 -18.36
N THR A 591 -4.15 -4.35 -18.49
CA THR A 591 -3.28 -3.98 -17.37
C THR A 591 -3.55 -2.52 -16.99
N PRO A 592 -3.87 -2.21 -15.72
CA PRO A 592 -4.07 -0.83 -15.30
C PRO A 592 -2.82 0.00 -15.55
N ALA A 593 -2.99 1.22 -16.05
CA ALA A 593 -1.88 2.15 -16.21
C ALA A 593 -1.15 2.35 -14.86
N PRO A 594 0.18 2.44 -14.83
CA PRO A 594 0.91 2.77 -13.63
C PRO A 594 0.41 4.10 -13.10
N LYS A 595 0.19 4.19 -11.79
CA LYS A 595 -0.12 5.48 -11.17
C LYS A 595 1.00 6.44 -11.53
N LYS A 596 0.63 7.62 -12.04
CA LYS A 596 1.63 8.65 -12.33
C LYS A 596 2.51 8.83 -11.09
N PRO A 597 3.83 8.79 -11.25
CA PRO A 597 4.73 9.03 -10.12
C PRO A 597 4.34 10.36 -9.48
N ARG A 598 4.31 10.40 -8.15
CA ARG A 598 4.14 11.68 -7.44
C ARG A 598 5.26 12.59 -7.91
N PRO A 599 4.99 13.90 -8.12
CA PRO A 599 6.04 14.84 -8.44
C PRO A 599 7.17 14.69 -7.42
N GLN A 600 8.35 14.35 -7.89
CA GLN A 600 9.50 14.24 -7.00
C GLN A 600 9.85 15.64 -6.45
N PRO A 601 10.22 15.76 -5.19
CA PRO A 601 10.74 17.00 -4.65
C PRO A 601 11.94 17.48 -5.48
N ALA A 602 12.01 18.78 -5.69
CA ALA A 602 13.18 19.34 -6.35
C ALA A 602 14.42 19.13 -5.45
N ASP A 603 15.60 19.09 -6.08
CA ASP A 603 16.86 19.10 -5.34
C ASP A 603 16.91 20.32 -4.40
N PRO A 604 17.18 20.15 -3.09
CA PRO A 604 17.32 21.23 -2.14
C PRO A 604 18.29 22.33 -2.60
N GLN A 605 19.40 21.98 -3.24
CA GLN A 605 20.39 22.94 -3.73
C GLN A 605 19.82 23.83 -4.84
N ARG A 606 19.04 23.23 -5.75
CA ARG A 606 18.34 23.99 -6.81
C ARG A 606 17.30 24.94 -6.22
N ALA A 607 16.61 24.49 -5.17
CA ALA A 607 15.62 25.32 -4.47
C ALA A 607 16.29 26.52 -3.78
N ILE A 608 17.41 26.30 -3.09
CA ILE A 608 18.18 27.36 -2.43
C ILE A 608 18.67 28.39 -3.44
N ALA A 609 19.23 27.96 -4.58
CA ALA A 609 19.66 28.86 -5.64
C ALA A 609 18.49 29.73 -6.14
N ALA A 610 17.30 29.14 -6.36
CA ALA A 610 16.12 29.91 -6.79
C ALA A 610 15.65 30.90 -5.71
N LEU A 611 15.63 30.50 -4.43
CA LEU A 611 15.25 31.35 -3.30
C LEU A 611 16.21 32.55 -3.15
N ARG A 612 17.54 32.36 -3.32
CA ARG A 612 18.53 33.42 -3.24
C ARG A 612 18.46 34.36 -4.43
N ALA A 613 18.23 33.83 -5.64
CA ALA A 613 18.02 34.65 -6.84
C ALA A 613 16.78 35.54 -6.69
N GLY A 614 15.65 34.96 -6.26
CA GLY A 614 14.42 35.71 -6.00
C GLY A 614 14.55 36.75 -4.88
N ALA A 615 15.41 36.54 -3.90
CA ALA A 615 15.70 37.52 -2.86
C ALA A 615 16.49 38.73 -3.38
N ASN A 616 17.35 38.53 -4.37
CA ASN A 616 18.16 39.61 -4.97
C ASN A 616 17.35 40.47 -5.95
N GLU A 617 16.29 39.93 -6.54
CA GLU A 617 15.39 40.68 -7.46
C GLU A 617 14.31 41.48 -6.73
N SER A 618 14.09 41.21 -5.44
CA SER A 618 13.08 41.88 -4.61
C SER A 618 13.76 43.04 -3.84
N SER A 619 13.77 44.25 -4.40
CA SER A 619 13.89 45.46 -3.58
C SER A 619 12.83 45.50 -2.48
N PRO A 620 13.16 45.96 -1.28
CA PRO A 620 12.26 45.89 -0.15
C PRO A 620 11.15 46.93 -0.25
N THR A 621 10.08 46.60 -0.87
CA THR A 621 8.85 47.40 -0.76
C THR A 621 7.74 46.46 -0.38
N GLN A 622 7.34 46.52 0.90
CA GLN A 622 6.15 45.97 1.51
C GLN A 622 5.12 45.47 0.51
N PRO A 623 4.71 44.24 0.56
CA PRO A 623 3.24 44.15 0.41
C PRO A 623 2.45 42.92 0.84
N GLU A 624 3.04 41.85 1.39
CA GLU A 624 2.23 40.63 1.59
C GLU A 624 1.16 40.72 2.67
N ALA A 625 1.41 41.41 3.78
CA ALA A 625 0.34 41.71 4.75
C ALA A 625 -0.63 42.76 4.19
N ALA A 626 -0.13 43.75 3.45
CA ALA A 626 -0.94 44.79 2.81
C ALA A 626 -1.80 44.23 1.66
N GLU A 627 -1.30 43.26 0.87
CA GLU A 627 -2.07 42.65 -0.22
C GLU A 627 -3.18 41.74 0.29
N LEU A 628 -2.93 40.99 1.36
CA LEU A 628 -3.96 40.20 2.03
C LEU A 628 -5.02 41.08 2.67
N ASP A 629 -4.60 42.17 3.30
CA ASP A 629 -5.49 43.18 3.88
C ASP A 629 -6.31 43.88 2.79
N ILE A 630 -5.72 44.20 1.62
CA ILE A 630 -6.42 44.76 0.46
C ILE A 630 -7.46 43.77 -0.07
N LEU A 631 -7.12 42.48 -0.20
CA LEU A 631 -8.04 41.44 -0.64
C LEU A 631 -9.19 41.24 0.33
N GLN A 632 -8.89 41.20 1.63
CA GLN A 632 -9.93 41.08 2.68
C GLN A 632 -10.80 42.31 2.78
N ALA A 633 -10.24 43.51 2.65
CA ALA A 633 -10.98 44.74 2.63
C ALA A 633 -11.86 44.85 1.35
N ALA A 634 -11.32 44.45 0.22
CA ALA A 634 -12.05 44.40 -1.05
C ALA A 634 -13.20 43.37 -1.01
N ALA A 635 -12.98 42.21 -0.38
CA ALA A 635 -14.04 41.20 -0.20
C ALA A 635 -15.15 41.72 0.70
N ARG A 636 -14.83 42.39 1.83
CA ARG A 636 -15.80 43.01 2.72
C ARG A 636 -16.56 44.14 2.06
N GLY A 637 -15.87 44.97 1.27
CA GLY A 637 -16.42 46.11 0.54
C GLY A 637 -17.03 45.81 -0.82
N ARG A 638 -16.96 44.56 -1.27
CA ARG A 638 -17.33 44.11 -2.64
C ARG A 638 -16.70 45.01 -3.72
N ARG A 639 -15.43 45.37 -3.57
CA ARG A 639 -14.67 46.19 -4.51
C ARG A 639 -13.88 45.36 -5.47
N THR A 640 -13.74 45.83 -6.71
CA THR A 640 -12.90 45.16 -7.72
C THR A 640 -11.44 45.43 -7.48
N VAL A 641 -10.61 44.41 -7.65
CA VAL A 641 -9.17 44.46 -7.55
C VAL A 641 -8.52 43.87 -8.81
N LEU A 642 -7.41 44.46 -9.23
CA LEU A 642 -6.54 43.88 -10.25
C LEU A 642 -5.53 42.96 -9.55
N ILE A 643 -5.61 41.67 -9.79
CA ILE A 643 -4.63 40.71 -9.35
C ILE A 643 -3.63 40.37 -10.43
N THR A 644 -2.35 40.30 -10.10
CA THR A 644 -1.35 39.63 -10.92
C THR A 644 -1.09 38.26 -10.33
N TYR A 645 -1.18 37.20 -11.13
CA TYR A 645 -1.00 35.83 -10.67
C TYR A 645 -0.18 35.00 -11.66
N ALA A 646 0.53 33.99 -11.17
CA ALA A 646 1.24 33.02 -11.99
C ALA A 646 0.26 31.97 -12.54
N ASP A 647 0.19 31.77 -13.85
CA ASP A 647 -0.58 30.72 -14.50
C ASP A 647 0.04 29.32 -14.23
N LYS A 648 -0.56 28.26 -14.79
CA LYS A 648 -0.06 26.89 -14.60
C LYS A 648 1.36 26.66 -15.17
N ALA A 649 1.77 27.52 -16.08
CA ALA A 649 3.13 27.48 -16.70
C ALA A 649 4.12 28.41 -15.99
N GLY A 650 3.68 29.16 -14.94
CA GLY A 650 4.53 30.09 -14.20
C GLY A 650 4.58 31.50 -14.78
N ASN A 651 3.84 31.80 -15.85
CA ASN A 651 3.86 33.12 -16.47
C ASN A 651 2.94 34.12 -15.73
N PRO A 652 3.35 35.37 -15.51
CA PRO A 652 2.54 36.37 -14.85
C PRO A 652 1.35 36.79 -15.75
N ARG A 653 0.15 36.68 -15.22
CA ARG A 653 -1.08 37.17 -15.85
C ARG A 653 -1.79 38.15 -14.94
N ARG A 654 -2.50 39.11 -15.55
CA ARG A 654 -3.31 40.10 -14.82
C ARG A 654 -4.77 39.80 -15.05
N ARG A 655 -5.59 39.94 -13.99
CA ARG A 655 -7.03 39.76 -14.07
C ARG A 655 -7.75 40.63 -13.05
N GLU A 656 -8.87 41.19 -13.47
CA GLU A 656 -9.80 41.91 -12.59
C GLU A 656 -10.75 40.93 -11.94
N ILE A 657 -10.89 41.01 -10.64
CA ILE A 657 -11.82 40.18 -9.85
C ILE A 657 -12.47 41.02 -8.76
N THR A 658 -13.72 40.71 -8.45
CA THR A 658 -14.37 41.17 -7.23
C THR A 658 -14.31 40.03 -6.20
N PRO A 659 -13.43 40.11 -5.18
CA PRO A 659 -13.31 39.07 -4.19
C PRO A 659 -14.61 38.89 -3.42
N LEU A 660 -15.01 37.62 -3.20
CA LEU A 660 -16.17 37.22 -2.42
C LEU A 660 -15.77 36.72 -1.03
N SER A 661 -14.70 35.93 -1.01
CA SER A 661 -14.13 35.42 0.24
C SER A 661 -12.62 35.24 0.11
N VAL A 662 -11.92 35.39 1.24
CA VAL A 662 -10.49 35.15 1.37
C VAL A 662 -10.31 34.24 2.58
N ALA A 663 -10.21 32.94 2.34
CA ALA A 663 -10.11 31.93 3.41
C ALA A 663 -9.40 30.67 2.91
N GLY A 664 -8.82 29.90 3.81
CA GLY A 664 -8.21 28.60 3.48
C GLY A 664 -7.07 28.65 2.48
N GLY A 665 -6.31 29.78 2.41
CA GLY A 665 -5.20 29.93 1.46
C GLY A 665 -5.63 30.23 0.01
N GLN A 666 -6.88 30.66 -0.22
CA GLN A 666 -7.39 30.98 -1.55
C GLN A 666 -8.35 32.19 -1.53
N VAL A 667 -8.50 32.78 -2.68
CA VAL A 667 -9.46 33.86 -2.94
C VAL A 667 -10.52 33.33 -3.89
N ASP A 668 -11.78 33.38 -3.48
CA ASP A 668 -12.93 33.20 -4.35
C ASP A 668 -13.40 34.56 -4.79
N GLY A 669 -13.56 34.78 -6.06
CA GLY A 669 -13.98 36.05 -6.61
C GLY A 669 -14.80 35.91 -7.91
N THR A 670 -15.49 36.97 -8.29
CA THR A 670 -16.23 37.04 -9.54
C THR A 670 -15.41 37.82 -10.55
N SER A 671 -15.25 37.31 -11.76
CA SER A 671 -14.64 38.02 -12.88
C SER A 671 -15.64 38.99 -13.54
N ALA A 672 -15.15 39.90 -14.36
CA ALA A 672 -15.99 40.90 -15.07
C ALA A 672 -17.09 40.27 -15.98
N ASP A 673 -16.92 39.02 -16.39
CA ASP A 673 -17.88 38.20 -17.15
C ASP A 673 -18.88 37.43 -16.27
N GLY A 674 -18.89 37.66 -14.94
CA GLY A 674 -19.79 37.02 -13.99
C GLY A 674 -19.40 35.59 -13.55
N ALA A 675 -18.32 35.03 -14.08
CA ALA A 675 -17.86 33.71 -13.70
C ALA A 675 -17.20 33.72 -12.31
N THR A 676 -17.56 32.76 -11.46
CA THR A 676 -16.87 32.55 -10.17
C THR A 676 -15.55 31.87 -10.40
N ILE A 677 -14.46 32.46 -9.93
CA ILE A 677 -13.11 32.00 -10.13
C ILE A 677 -12.42 31.86 -8.77
N ARG A 678 -11.59 30.85 -8.64
CA ARG A 678 -10.82 30.54 -7.45
C ARG A 678 -9.33 30.66 -7.73
N PHE A 679 -8.65 31.49 -6.94
CA PHE A 679 -7.19 31.68 -7.00
C PHE A 679 -6.53 31.25 -5.69
N PRO A 680 -5.55 30.37 -5.72
CA PRO A 680 -4.70 30.12 -4.57
C PRO A 680 -3.89 31.38 -4.23
N LEU A 681 -3.88 31.82 -2.98
CA LEU A 681 -3.16 33.03 -2.53
C LEU A 681 -1.68 33.00 -2.91
N HIS A 682 -1.03 31.85 -2.81
CA HIS A 682 0.38 31.66 -3.14
C HIS A 682 0.72 31.89 -4.64
N ARG A 683 -0.29 32.02 -5.52
CA ARG A 683 -0.09 32.35 -6.93
C ARG A 683 -0.31 33.82 -7.23
N ILE A 684 -0.85 34.57 -6.31
CA ILE A 684 -1.08 36.00 -6.45
C ILE A 684 0.22 36.72 -6.12
N THR A 685 0.76 37.46 -7.06
CA THR A 685 2.04 38.19 -6.94
C THR A 685 1.86 39.67 -6.70
N SER A 686 0.71 40.25 -7.01
CA SER A 686 0.37 41.62 -6.61
C SER A 686 -1.16 41.87 -6.65
N VAL A 687 -1.62 42.80 -5.83
CA VAL A 687 -3.03 43.20 -5.74
C VAL A 687 -3.12 44.72 -5.75
N LYS A 688 -3.94 45.26 -6.63
CA LYS A 688 -4.23 46.70 -6.67
C LYS A 688 -5.75 46.92 -6.64
N LEU A 689 -6.22 47.81 -5.80
CA LEU A 689 -7.59 48.24 -5.79
C LEU A 689 -7.89 49.07 -7.05
N ILE A 690 -9.01 48.80 -7.73
CA ILE A 690 -9.50 49.58 -8.88
C ILE A 690 -10.61 50.50 -8.41
#